data_47cfcf73e4821f472f1cb190af8d5f54
#
_entry.id   47cfcf73e4821f472f1cb190af8d5f54
#
_cell.length_a   1.000
_cell.length_b   1.000
_cell.length_c   1.000
_cell.angle_alpha   90.00
_cell.angle_beta   90.00
_cell.angle_gamma   90.00
#
_symmetry.space_group_name_H-M   'P 1'
#
loop_
_entity.id
_entity.type
_entity.pdbx_description
1 polymer ?
#
loop_
_entity_poly.entity_id
_entity_poly.type
_entity_poly.pdbx_seq_one_letter_code
_entity_poly.pdbx_strand_id
1 'polypeptide(L)'
;MKSIVNLVKILILVCILAGSATAQDGSKTPAKLWKTQADEVYLQEVATKIPSERSVQSVAVFQDICYVVIGGKINRLAGDGFNLEKSSPDGVKRLISINGDLWALSADGIYRLKEDLWQKIDNQEYVDLCMHQGILHGATMEEIFRLENDHFVSIKPKGGYYSSDITMLMEDGSQLHADPVRLGPIQRIASYSGTLYVLQPGSLILFDGLVVNQDFIDWGQLPSRTTTGLLSFGSRLIIGTDKGLGVLRGAALTVLKGKDGLPVEKTTCLTRGFDEDIWIGTARGAVRMVKNEWHYFAADHWLPGNQVSDIAVGDRVVYVATDKGLGIITYQPYTLQKKAAFYERHINEWGHKRLGFIHTLYKKNGEWIREISDNDGGNTAPYLAAMCYKYAVTGDKTARKEAIASFKALLWLERITPIRGFFARAIWSSTADKDPKSTSGSGGLPARWYPTKDGKWYWKGDTSSDEVTSHFYAVSLFYDLVAEGEEKDLAREHLNRIASYILKSGYVFPDMDGKPTRWGRWNPEYLLRPYGYNDRGVNGLEVLAYMQSAYSLTGDQKFDKGLQQLIGWGYGENTIRQKNTFPPATLAPWDDNLAFESYNTLLRYTTDPKMRSVYLRSIERTWEVKRLEHIPWLNFTYGAITGNDCELEQSVKHLREWTLNCTEYNYQNSQRDDLHLEPGYTSYEGGLKAFSPRETSAKTSSQSATFPDGGANGNVIKEPTGFLRDYWMGRYYGFIQAPSTKDPELISVSPSIPAPQGAKPFDGPDMPAFLNK
;
A
#
# COMPACT_ATOMS: atom_id res chain seq x y z
N MET A 1 -2.09 46.84 -43.14
CA MET A 1 -2.88 45.88 -43.95
C MET A 1 -2.20 44.53 -44.17
N LYS A 2 -0.89 44.46 -44.47
CA LYS A 2 -0.20 43.15 -44.65
C LYS A 2 -0.09 42.28 -43.36
N SER A 3 -0.06 42.90 -42.17
CA SER A 3 0.05 42.18 -40.89
C SER A 3 -1.28 41.51 -40.46
N ILE A 4 -2.41 42.08 -40.82
CA ILE A 4 -3.76 41.53 -40.48
C ILE A 4 -4.08 40.32 -41.41
N VAL A 5 -3.63 40.37 -42.65
CA VAL A 5 -3.82 39.26 -43.61
C VAL A 5 -3.04 38.01 -43.22
N ASN A 6 -1.86 38.18 -42.63
CA ASN A 6 -1.10 37.04 -42.12
C ASN A 6 -1.67 36.43 -40.81
N LEU A 7 -2.26 37.27 -39.96
CA LEU A 7 -2.93 36.73 -38.74
C LEU A 7 -4.20 35.94 -39.09
N VAL A 8 -4.98 36.43 -40.08
CA VAL A 8 -6.16 35.72 -40.58
C VAL A 8 -5.79 34.40 -41.28
N LYS A 9 -4.70 34.35 -42.02
CA LYS A 9 -4.21 33.08 -42.62
C LYS A 9 -3.70 32.08 -41.59
N ILE A 10 -3.09 32.51 -40.49
CA ILE A 10 -2.69 31.64 -39.39
C ILE A 10 -3.91 31.14 -38.60
N LEU A 11 -4.92 32.00 -38.38
CA LEU A 11 -6.17 31.56 -37.73
C LEU A 11 -6.98 30.58 -38.60
N ILE A 12 -7.01 30.77 -39.91
CA ILE A 12 -7.66 29.83 -40.85
C ILE A 12 -6.91 28.52 -40.93
N LEU A 13 -5.57 28.53 -40.86
CA LEU A 13 -4.76 27.29 -40.84
C LEU A 13 -4.93 26.51 -39.53
N VAL A 14 -5.06 27.22 -38.40
CA VAL A 14 -5.36 26.59 -37.08
C VAL A 14 -6.80 26.04 -37.03
N CYS A 15 -7.77 26.72 -37.62
CA CYS A 15 -9.15 26.22 -37.75
C CYS A 15 -9.29 25.06 -38.73
N ILE A 16 -8.47 24.97 -39.77
CA ILE A 16 -8.47 23.83 -40.70
C ILE A 16 -7.75 22.62 -40.08
N LEU A 17 -6.78 22.81 -39.18
CA LEU A 17 -6.16 21.73 -38.40
C LEU A 17 -7.02 21.25 -37.23
N ALA A 18 -7.98 22.05 -36.75
CA ALA A 18 -8.95 21.67 -35.75
C ALA A 18 -10.22 21.01 -36.35
N GLY A 19 -10.39 21.02 -37.66
CA GLY A 19 -11.61 20.54 -38.36
C GLY A 19 -11.52 19.14 -38.98
N SER A 20 -10.41 18.44 -38.88
CA SER A 20 -10.30 17.04 -39.27
C SER A 20 -10.30 16.12 -38.05
N ALA A 21 -11.37 16.15 -37.25
CA ALA A 21 -11.75 14.99 -36.50
C ALA A 21 -12.20 13.92 -37.50
N THR A 22 -11.26 13.24 -38.11
CA THR A 22 -11.51 11.99 -38.83
C THR A 22 -12.15 11.06 -37.83
N ALA A 23 -13.36 10.61 -38.11
CA ALA A 23 -13.98 9.47 -37.41
C ALA A 23 -12.90 8.39 -37.30
N GLN A 24 -12.42 8.13 -36.08
CA GLN A 24 -11.42 7.10 -35.83
C GLN A 24 -12.01 5.77 -36.28
N ASP A 25 -11.41 5.18 -37.32
CA ASP A 25 -11.70 3.83 -37.73
C ASP A 25 -11.55 2.94 -36.48
N GLY A 26 -12.64 2.27 -36.05
CA GLY A 26 -12.70 1.53 -34.78
C GLY A 26 -11.73 0.36 -34.64
N SER A 27 -10.84 0.18 -35.64
CA SER A 27 -9.80 -0.87 -35.66
C SER A 27 -8.40 -0.36 -35.24
N LYS A 28 -8.21 0.96 -35.04
CA LYS A 28 -6.88 1.50 -34.67
C LYS A 28 -6.69 1.48 -33.17
N THR A 29 -5.62 0.86 -32.72
CA THR A 29 -5.10 0.98 -31.34
C THR A 29 -4.98 2.48 -31.00
N PRO A 30 -5.55 2.94 -29.87
CA PRO A 30 -5.49 4.35 -29.52
C PRO A 30 -4.04 4.83 -29.41
N ALA A 31 -3.78 6.07 -29.79
CA ALA A 31 -2.46 6.68 -29.60
C ALA A 31 -2.12 6.69 -28.10
N LYS A 32 -0.91 6.23 -27.76
CA LYS A 32 -0.46 6.20 -26.37
C LYS A 32 0.01 7.58 -25.93
N LEU A 33 -0.66 8.19 -24.98
CA LEU A 33 -0.35 9.50 -24.45
C LEU A 33 0.46 9.47 -23.15
N TRP A 34 0.81 8.29 -22.66
CA TRP A 34 1.66 8.13 -21.48
C TRP A 34 3.12 7.88 -21.82
N LYS A 35 4.00 8.21 -20.88
CA LYS A 35 5.41 7.85 -20.91
C LYS A 35 5.63 6.55 -20.16
N THR A 36 6.03 5.50 -20.89
CA THR A 36 6.35 4.19 -20.29
C THR A 36 7.34 4.33 -19.14
N GLN A 37 7.09 3.66 -18.03
CA GLN A 37 7.94 3.63 -16.85
C GLN A 37 8.96 2.48 -16.93
N ALA A 38 10.20 2.75 -16.52
CA ALA A 38 11.22 1.72 -16.41
C ALA A 38 11.01 0.88 -15.13
N ASP A 39 11.23 -0.44 -15.24
CA ASP A 39 11.34 -1.31 -14.06
C ASP A 39 12.76 -1.21 -13.49
N GLU A 40 13.03 -0.09 -12.82
CA GLU A 40 14.32 0.19 -12.19
C GLU A 40 14.42 -0.47 -10.81
N VAL A 41 15.68 -0.68 -10.38
CA VAL A 41 15.96 -1.16 -9.03
C VAL A 41 15.52 -0.13 -8.00
N TYR A 42 14.77 -0.56 -7.03
CA TYR A 42 14.33 0.24 -5.87
C TYR A 42 14.59 -0.53 -4.57
N LEU A 43 14.50 0.15 -3.44
CA LEU A 43 14.64 -0.45 -2.12
C LEU A 43 13.28 -0.87 -1.58
N GLN A 44 13.09 -2.19 -1.41
CA GLN A 44 11.91 -2.79 -0.82
C GLN A 44 12.07 -2.92 0.67
N GLU A 45 11.10 -2.42 1.41
CA GLU A 45 11.04 -2.57 2.87
C GLU A 45 10.60 -3.98 3.27
N VAL A 46 11.29 -4.55 4.24
CA VAL A 46 10.98 -5.84 4.86
C VAL A 46 11.04 -5.71 6.37
N ALA A 47 9.95 -6.03 7.06
CA ALA A 47 9.85 -5.92 8.51
C ALA A 47 10.16 -7.26 9.20
N THR A 48 10.89 -7.17 10.31
CA THR A 48 11.03 -8.22 11.31
C THR A 48 10.68 -7.66 12.68
N LYS A 49 9.92 -8.41 13.47
CA LYS A 49 9.47 -7.98 14.80
C LYS A 49 10.07 -8.88 15.87
N ILE A 50 10.79 -8.29 16.81
CA ILE A 50 11.36 -8.97 17.98
C ILE A 50 10.56 -8.54 19.22
N PRO A 51 9.59 -9.33 19.67
CA PRO A 51 8.79 -8.96 20.84
C PRO A 51 9.61 -9.01 22.13
N SER A 52 9.23 -8.18 23.09
CA SER A 52 9.82 -8.15 24.43
C SER A 52 8.73 -7.93 25.48
N GLU A 53 8.83 -8.61 26.60
CA GLU A 53 7.92 -8.42 27.74
C GLU A 53 8.04 -7.03 28.39
N ARG A 54 9.19 -6.39 28.22
CA ARG A 54 9.46 -5.03 28.71
C ARG A 54 9.72 -4.11 27.53
N SER A 55 9.42 -2.84 27.71
CA SER A 55 9.73 -1.81 26.68
C SER A 55 11.21 -1.79 26.36
N VAL A 56 11.54 -1.64 25.09
CA VAL A 56 12.88 -1.27 24.63
C VAL A 56 12.98 0.25 24.74
N GLN A 57 13.84 0.73 25.65
CA GLN A 57 13.92 2.13 26.04
C GLN A 57 14.76 2.96 25.09
N SER A 58 15.86 2.38 24.60
CA SER A 58 16.79 3.01 23.66
C SER A 58 17.44 1.95 22.77
N VAL A 59 17.94 2.38 21.61
CA VAL A 59 18.63 1.54 20.66
C VAL A 59 19.79 2.28 20.00
N ALA A 60 20.91 1.58 19.75
CA ALA A 60 22.04 2.10 19.00
C ALA A 60 22.66 1.02 18.12
N VAL A 61 23.25 1.43 17.01
CA VAL A 61 24.06 0.56 16.15
C VAL A 61 25.52 0.96 16.28
N PHE A 62 26.36 -0.01 16.59
CA PHE A 62 27.81 0.18 16.69
C PHE A 62 28.52 -1.03 16.11
N GLN A 63 29.43 -0.80 15.15
CA GLN A 63 30.16 -1.89 14.43
C GLN A 63 29.20 -3.00 13.91
N ASP A 64 28.11 -2.57 13.27
CA ASP A 64 27.05 -3.42 12.70
C ASP A 64 26.28 -4.28 13.74
N ILE A 65 26.53 -4.07 15.03
CA ILE A 65 25.82 -4.72 16.14
C ILE A 65 24.73 -3.77 16.66
N CYS A 66 23.52 -4.29 16.79
CA CYS A 66 22.41 -3.58 17.42
C CYS A 66 22.41 -3.81 18.93
N TYR A 67 22.53 -2.72 19.68
CA TYR A 67 22.43 -2.68 21.14
C TYR A 67 21.12 -2.03 21.55
N VAL A 68 20.48 -2.58 22.56
CA VAL A 68 19.20 -2.07 23.10
C VAL A 68 19.25 -1.96 24.61
N VAL A 69 18.46 -1.03 25.16
CA VAL A 69 18.23 -0.92 26.60
C VAL A 69 16.87 -1.53 26.94
N ILE A 70 16.88 -2.53 27.83
CA ILE A 70 15.68 -3.18 28.36
C ILE A 70 15.77 -3.22 29.88
N GLY A 71 14.82 -2.58 30.56
CA GLY A 71 14.80 -2.52 32.03
C GLY A 71 16.06 -1.89 32.63
N GLY A 72 16.63 -0.88 31.98
CA GLY A 72 17.85 -0.18 32.41
C GLY A 72 19.15 -0.97 32.23
N LYS A 73 19.13 -2.07 31.47
CA LYS A 73 20.28 -2.91 31.15
C LYS A 73 20.53 -2.96 29.64
N ILE A 74 21.79 -3.03 29.25
CA ILE A 74 22.21 -3.12 27.85
C ILE A 74 22.15 -4.59 27.40
N ASN A 75 21.55 -4.81 26.25
CA ASN A 75 21.47 -6.10 25.60
C ASN A 75 21.95 -5.98 24.14
N ARG A 76 22.46 -7.06 23.56
CA ARG A 76 22.71 -7.20 22.12
C ARG A 76 21.55 -7.94 21.47
N LEU A 77 21.15 -7.50 20.28
CA LEU A 77 20.28 -8.30 19.43
C LEU A 77 21.01 -9.56 18.97
N ALA A 78 20.38 -10.71 19.15
CA ALA A 78 20.93 -12.01 18.77
C ALA A 78 19.82 -12.90 18.19
N GLY A 79 19.82 -13.08 16.87
CA GLY A 79 18.76 -13.81 16.19
C GLY A 79 17.40 -13.17 16.39
N ASP A 80 16.48 -13.90 16.99
CA ASP A 80 15.11 -13.46 17.28
C ASP A 80 14.90 -13.03 18.75
N GLY A 81 15.98 -12.72 19.48
CA GLY A 81 15.92 -12.32 20.88
C GLY A 81 17.04 -11.37 21.30
N PHE A 82 17.22 -11.26 22.62
CA PHE A 82 18.16 -10.31 23.22
C PHE A 82 19.08 -11.02 24.23
N ASN A 83 20.38 -10.76 24.13
CA ASN A 83 21.38 -11.26 25.04
C ASN A 83 21.88 -10.12 25.94
N LEU A 84 21.78 -10.30 27.25
CA LEU A 84 22.29 -9.33 28.23
C LEU A 84 23.80 -9.17 28.13
N GLU A 85 24.28 -7.92 28.06
CA GLU A 85 25.69 -7.59 28.14
C GLU A 85 26.24 -7.83 29.54
N LYS A 86 27.29 -8.66 29.66
CA LYS A 86 27.85 -9.08 30.95
C LYS A 86 28.40 -7.91 31.79
N SER A 87 28.95 -6.91 31.10
CA SER A 87 29.50 -5.69 31.77
C SER A 87 28.54 -4.53 31.78
N SER A 88 27.23 -4.77 31.48
CA SER A 88 26.23 -3.70 31.41
C SER A 88 26.13 -2.91 32.70
N PRO A 89 26.29 -1.59 32.65
CA PRO A 89 26.00 -0.74 33.82
C PRO A 89 24.51 -0.83 34.17
N ASP A 90 24.20 -0.38 35.39
CA ASP A 90 22.82 -0.28 35.89
C ASP A 90 22.18 1.06 35.50
N GLY A 91 20.88 1.10 35.46
CA GLY A 91 20.13 2.33 35.28
C GLY A 91 20.39 3.08 33.98
N VAL A 92 20.76 2.34 32.89
CA VAL A 92 21.00 2.94 31.58
C VAL A 92 19.68 3.49 31.03
N LYS A 93 19.69 4.75 30.62
CA LYS A 93 18.55 5.45 30.06
C LYS A 93 18.64 5.56 28.53
N ARG A 94 19.85 5.75 28.00
CA ARG A 94 20.06 5.99 26.58
C ARG A 94 21.40 5.45 26.08
N LEU A 95 21.42 4.97 24.84
CA LEU A 95 22.63 4.62 24.08
C LEU A 95 22.83 5.63 22.96
N ILE A 96 24.08 6.04 22.73
CA ILE A 96 24.45 6.95 21.65
C ILE A 96 25.70 6.41 20.95
N SER A 97 25.60 6.11 19.65
CA SER A 97 26.76 5.82 18.81
C SER A 97 27.21 7.10 18.14
N ILE A 98 28.37 7.58 18.48
CA ILE A 98 28.89 8.87 18.01
C ILE A 98 30.42 8.87 17.95
N ASN A 99 30.98 9.44 16.88
CA ASN A 99 32.41 9.59 16.66
C ASN A 99 33.21 8.28 16.76
N GLY A 100 32.61 7.15 16.31
CA GLY A 100 33.28 5.85 16.34
C GLY A 100 33.29 5.15 17.71
N ASP A 101 32.57 5.70 18.70
CA ASP A 101 32.38 5.14 20.03
C ASP A 101 30.90 4.84 20.32
N LEU A 102 30.66 3.89 21.21
CA LEU A 102 29.34 3.64 21.79
C LEU A 102 29.31 4.08 23.24
N TRP A 103 28.36 4.97 23.56
CA TRP A 103 28.17 5.56 24.87
C TRP A 103 26.87 5.11 25.51
N ALA A 104 26.89 4.89 26.82
CA ALA A 104 25.73 4.63 27.65
C ALA A 104 25.54 5.74 28.68
N LEU A 105 24.39 6.41 28.61
CA LEU A 105 24.00 7.43 29.59
C LEU A 105 23.17 6.76 30.68
N SER A 106 23.65 6.79 31.89
CA SER A 106 23.04 6.13 33.04
C SER A 106 22.78 7.15 34.18
N ALA A 107 21.90 6.77 35.09
CA ALA A 107 21.58 7.60 36.26
C ALA A 107 22.77 7.84 37.17
N ASP A 108 23.77 6.96 37.18
CA ASP A 108 24.96 7.05 37.99
C ASP A 108 26.21 7.52 37.24
N GLY A 109 26.09 7.86 35.95
CA GLY A 109 27.19 8.37 35.16
C GLY A 109 27.13 8.04 33.69
N ILE A 110 28.17 8.35 32.96
CA ILE A 110 28.34 8.05 31.53
C ILE A 110 29.42 7.00 31.34
N TYR A 111 29.16 6.06 30.48
CA TYR A 111 30.03 4.94 30.17
C TYR A 111 30.37 4.91 28.68
N ARG A 112 31.57 4.43 28.33
CA ARG A 112 32.01 4.18 26.95
C ARG A 112 32.40 2.73 26.81
N LEU A 113 31.98 2.10 25.70
CA LEU A 113 32.38 0.74 25.35
C LEU A 113 33.82 0.75 24.83
N LYS A 114 34.72 0.04 25.49
CA LYS A 114 36.10 -0.23 25.06
C LYS A 114 36.41 -1.71 25.24
N GLU A 115 36.91 -2.35 24.17
CA GLU A 115 37.36 -3.76 24.22
C GLU A 115 36.29 -4.68 24.86
N ASP A 116 35.02 -4.54 24.44
CA ASP A 116 33.86 -5.27 24.97
C ASP A 116 33.55 -5.05 26.47
N LEU A 117 34.12 -4.03 27.08
CA LEU A 117 33.85 -3.64 28.47
C LEU A 117 33.30 -2.20 28.56
N TRP A 118 32.30 -2.00 29.41
CA TRP A 118 31.74 -0.69 29.70
C TRP A 118 32.58 0.01 30.78
N GLN A 119 33.32 1.03 30.37
CA GLN A 119 34.18 1.83 31.25
C GLN A 119 33.47 3.12 31.62
N LYS A 120 33.37 3.38 32.93
CA LYS A 120 32.83 4.64 33.45
C LYS A 120 33.79 5.79 33.15
N ILE A 121 33.30 6.86 32.54
CA ILE A 121 34.11 8.06 32.18
C ILE A 121 33.83 9.22 33.13
N ASP A 122 32.58 9.39 33.57
CA ASP A 122 32.19 10.44 34.50
C ASP A 122 31.04 9.94 35.40
N ASN A 123 30.88 10.57 36.59
CA ASN A 123 29.85 10.23 37.58
C ASN A 123 28.57 11.07 37.44
N GLN A 124 28.53 12.05 36.56
CA GLN A 124 27.36 12.90 36.39
C GLN A 124 26.34 12.25 35.44
N GLU A 125 25.07 12.53 35.68
CA GLU A 125 23.98 12.06 34.83
C GLU A 125 23.87 12.92 33.56
N TYR A 126 24.36 12.41 32.43
CA TYR A 126 24.26 13.08 31.14
C TYR A 126 22.90 12.77 30.46
N VAL A 127 22.37 13.76 29.76
CA VAL A 127 21.10 13.65 29.02
C VAL A 127 21.32 13.55 27.54
N ASP A 128 22.40 14.10 26.97
CA ASP A 128 22.71 14.05 25.55
C ASP A 128 24.19 14.25 25.23
N LEU A 129 24.60 13.83 24.02
CA LEU A 129 25.92 14.02 23.43
C LEU A 129 25.80 14.53 22.00
N CYS A 130 26.69 15.45 21.59
CA CYS A 130 26.84 15.83 20.20
C CYS A 130 28.27 16.20 19.82
N MET A 131 28.63 16.05 18.55
CA MET A 131 29.86 16.62 18.00
C MET A 131 29.65 18.08 17.69
N HIS A 132 30.52 18.96 18.23
CA HIS A 132 30.53 20.36 17.90
C HIS A 132 31.98 20.81 17.65
N GLN A 133 32.23 21.40 16.48
CA GLN A 133 33.57 21.86 16.05
C GLN A 133 34.68 20.79 16.22
N GLY A 134 34.33 19.51 15.91
CA GLY A 134 35.27 18.39 16.02
C GLY A 134 35.51 17.84 17.43
N ILE A 135 34.88 18.38 18.47
CA ILE A 135 34.99 17.96 19.86
C ILE A 135 33.65 17.37 20.32
N LEU A 136 33.69 16.26 21.06
CA LEU A 136 32.50 15.70 21.69
C LEU A 136 32.06 16.60 22.87
N HIS A 137 30.81 17.03 22.79
CA HIS A 137 30.13 17.75 23.84
C HIS A 137 29.07 16.87 24.49
N GLY A 138 28.95 17.00 25.82
CA GLY A 138 27.91 16.37 26.62
C GLY A 138 27.10 17.41 27.38
N ALA A 139 25.85 17.08 27.68
CA ALA A 139 25.01 17.90 28.52
C ALA A 139 24.42 17.08 29.67
N THR A 140 24.47 17.64 30.89
CA THR A 140 23.59 17.27 32.00
C THR A 140 22.31 18.10 31.92
N MET A 141 21.42 17.97 32.87
CA MET A 141 20.22 18.83 32.91
C MET A 141 20.53 20.33 33.11
N GLU A 142 21.70 20.67 33.61
CA GLU A 142 22.03 22.04 34.04
C GLU A 142 23.28 22.63 33.39
N GLU A 143 24.19 21.78 32.90
CA GLU A 143 25.51 22.23 32.41
C GLU A 143 25.88 21.54 31.08
N ILE A 144 26.75 22.22 30.33
CA ILE A 144 27.38 21.71 29.11
C ILE A 144 28.85 21.41 29.38
N PHE A 145 29.32 20.31 28.81
CA PHE A 145 30.68 19.80 28.95
C PHE A 145 31.30 19.56 27.57
N ARG A 146 32.64 19.58 27.53
CA ARG A 146 33.40 19.08 26.38
C ARG A 146 34.36 17.99 26.83
N LEU A 147 34.57 16.99 25.96
CA LEU A 147 35.50 15.90 26.24
C LEU A 147 36.93 16.36 25.97
N GLU A 148 37.81 16.33 27.00
CA GLU A 148 39.23 16.63 26.91
C GLU A 148 40.02 15.48 27.57
N ASN A 149 40.96 14.84 26.86
CA ASN A 149 41.79 13.76 27.37
C ASN A 149 41.02 12.69 28.17
N ASP A 150 39.90 12.21 27.59
CA ASP A 150 38.99 11.22 28.18
C ASP A 150 38.25 11.68 29.46
N HIS A 151 38.16 12.99 29.70
CA HIS A 151 37.41 13.59 30.83
C HIS A 151 36.48 14.69 30.35
N PHE A 152 35.30 14.77 30.90
CA PHE A 152 34.35 15.85 30.62
C PHE A 152 34.66 17.09 31.48
N VAL A 153 34.93 18.20 30.81
CA VAL A 153 35.23 19.49 31.44
C VAL A 153 34.03 20.42 31.24
N SER A 154 33.50 20.97 32.34
CA SER A 154 32.37 21.90 32.30
C SER A 154 32.72 23.18 31.57
N ILE A 155 31.86 23.60 30.67
CA ILE A 155 31.92 24.88 29.97
C ILE A 155 31.00 25.83 30.74
N LYS A 156 31.58 26.57 31.71
CA LYS A 156 30.82 27.57 32.48
C LYS A 156 30.66 28.85 31.66
N PRO A 157 29.44 29.35 31.52
CA PRO A 157 29.23 30.64 30.86
C PRO A 157 29.91 31.77 31.63
N LYS A 158 30.61 32.63 30.92
CA LYS A 158 31.23 33.84 31.51
C LYS A 158 30.23 35.01 31.46
N GLY A 159 29.44 35.18 32.49
CA GLY A 159 28.52 36.32 32.61
C GLY A 159 27.05 35.93 32.46
N GLY A 160 26.16 36.90 32.45
CA GLY A 160 24.73 36.70 32.33
C GLY A 160 24.32 36.30 30.92
N TYR A 161 23.32 35.45 30.82
CA TYR A 161 22.70 35.04 29.56
C TYR A 161 21.65 36.09 29.15
N TYR A 162 21.80 36.70 27.99
CA TYR A 162 20.83 37.66 27.50
C TYR A 162 20.14 37.13 26.27
N SER A 163 18.81 37.23 26.24
CA SER A 163 18.06 37.11 25.01
C SER A 163 18.33 38.37 24.18
N SER A 164 19.12 38.26 23.11
CA SER A 164 19.50 39.32 22.16
C SER A 164 19.58 40.76 22.71
N ASP A 165 20.55 41.53 22.26
CA ASP A 165 20.83 42.93 22.58
C ASP A 165 19.63 43.89 22.37
N ILE A 166 18.56 43.74 23.10
CA ILE A 166 17.57 44.79 23.24
C ILE A 166 17.83 45.49 24.57
N THR A 167 18.82 46.32 24.56
CA THR A 167 18.84 47.44 25.50
C THR A 167 17.74 48.41 25.01
N MET A 168 16.52 48.24 25.49
CA MET A 168 15.51 49.27 25.28
C MET A 168 15.92 50.48 26.13
N LEU A 169 16.32 51.55 25.48
CA LEU A 169 16.38 52.86 26.13
C LEU A 169 14.91 53.29 26.31
N MET A 170 14.51 53.31 27.55
CA MET A 170 13.19 53.86 27.91
C MET A 170 13.22 55.40 27.77
N GLU A 171 12.04 56.01 27.50
CA GLU A 171 11.93 57.48 27.33
C GLU A 171 12.46 58.32 28.49
N ASP A 172 12.61 57.69 29.67
CA ASP A 172 13.21 58.31 30.87
C ASP A 172 14.74 58.18 30.97
N GLY A 173 15.38 57.56 29.92
CA GLY A 173 16.84 57.33 29.90
C GLY A 173 17.30 56.10 30.71
N SER A 174 16.38 55.37 31.32
CA SER A 174 16.69 54.09 31.95
C SER A 174 16.92 52.98 30.97
N GLN A 175 17.82 52.04 31.28
CA GLN A 175 18.06 50.83 30.48
C GLN A 175 17.27 49.67 31.08
N LEU A 176 16.35 49.10 30.31
CA LEU A 176 15.72 47.83 30.67
C LEU A 176 16.67 46.69 30.28
N HIS A 177 17.25 46.01 31.27
CA HIS A 177 17.99 44.79 31.05
C HIS A 177 17.00 43.60 31.02
N ALA A 178 17.02 42.81 29.95
CA ALA A 178 16.30 41.56 29.93
C ALA A 178 16.82 40.64 31.06
N ASP A 179 15.92 39.90 31.71
CA ASP A 179 16.32 38.92 32.73
C ASP A 179 17.30 37.89 32.13
N PRO A 180 18.35 37.50 32.89
CA PRO A 180 19.31 36.52 32.38
C PRO A 180 18.62 35.18 32.09
N VAL A 181 18.77 34.64 30.86
CA VAL A 181 18.28 33.35 30.49
C VAL A 181 19.05 32.28 31.28
N ARG A 182 18.34 31.42 32.00
CA ARG A 182 18.93 30.29 32.70
C ARG A 182 19.14 29.11 31.77
N LEU A 183 20.33 28.49 31.82
CA LEU A 183 20.60 27.23 31.15
C LEU A 183 20.02 26.08 32.00
N GLY A 184 19.08 25.34 31.46
CA GLY A 184 18.45 24.18 32.10
C GLY A 184 16.95 24.35 32.38
N PRO A 185 16.18 23.24 32.45
CA PRO A 185 16.66 21.89 32.28
C PRO A 185 16.94 21.56 30.79
N ILE A 186 18.13 21.08 30.49
CA ILE A 186 18.55 20.71 29.15
C ILE A 186 17.94 19.36 28.76
N GLN A 187 17.39 19.25 27.55
CA GLN A 187 16.85 18.01 27.01
C GLN A 187 17.75 17.40 25.93
N ARG A 188 18.23 18.25 25.00
CA ARG A 188 19.06 17.84 23.84
C ARG A 188 20.03 18.95 23.48
N ILE A 189 21.13 18.55 22.83
CA ILE A 189 22.09 19.47 22.23
C ILE A 189 22.37 19.08 20.77
N ALA A 190 22.58 20.05 19.91
CA ALA A 190 22.92 19.81 18.52
C ALA A 190 23.82 20.92 17.97
N SER A 191 24.80 20.55 17.14
CA SER A 191 25.62 21.50 16.40
C SER A 191 24.95 21.83 15.06
N TYR A 192 24.67 23.10 14.82
CA TYR A 192 24.07 23.57 13.57
C TYR A 192 24.68 24.90 13.14
N SER A 193 25.10 25.02 11.88
CA SER A 193 25.70 26.24 11.31
C SER A 193 26.86 26.82 12.17
N GLY A 194 27.65 25.94 12.76
CA GLY A 194 28.84 26.37 13.57
C GLY A 194 28.50 26.78 14.99
N THR A 195 27.26 26.77 15.42
CA THR A 195 26.79 27.12 16.76
C THR A 195 26.20 25.90 17.46
N LEU A 196 26.36 25.81 18.76
CA LEU A 196 25.71 24.78 19.58
C LEU A 196 24.32 25.26 19.98
N TYR A 197 23.32 24.48 19.63
CA TYR A 197 21.92 24.69 20.00
C TYR A 197 21.55 23.78 21.18
N VAL A 198 20.86 24.36 22.15
CA VAL A 198 20.40 23.70 23.37
C VAL A 198 18.89 23.71 23.43
N LEU A 199 18.28 22.54 23.47
CA LEU A 199 16.84 22.37 23.59
C LEU A 199 16.47 22.23 25.07
N GLN A 200 15.54 23.07 25.50
CA GLN A 200 14.92 23.04 26.82
C GLN A 200 13.40 22.86 26.66
N PRO A 201 12.65 22.46 27.70
CA PRO A 201 11.20 22.48 27.63
C PRO A 201 10.69 23.90 27.29
N GLY A 202 10.09 24.03 26.10
CA GLY A 202 9.58 25.31 25.64
C GLY A 202 10.64 26.34 25.22
N SER A 203 11.93 25.97 25.06
CA SER A 203 12.98 26.91 24.67
C SER A 203 14.07 26.27 23.81
N LEU A 204 14.49 26.97 22.75
CA LEU A 204 15.66 26.64 21.94
C LEU A 204 16.68 27.78 22.03
N ILE A 205 17.84 27.51 22.57
CA ILE A 205 18.85 28.49 22.91
C ILE A 205 20.09 28.28 22.04
N LEU A 206 20.73 29.37 21.60
CA LEU A 206 22.05 29.31 20.99
C LEU A 206 23.10 29.48 22.09
N PHE A 207 24.10 28.62 22.03
CA PHE A 207 25.22 28.65 22.96
C PHE A 207 26.54 28.73 22.20
N ASP A 208 27.26 29.83 22.32
CA ASP A 208 28.54 30.03 21.63
C ASP A 208 29.76 29.63 22.49
N GLY A 209 29.51 28.87 23.57
CA GLY A 209 30.50 28.46 24.58
C GLY A 209 30.58 29.37 25.77
N LEU A 210 30.09 30.59 25.69
CA LEU A 210 30.18 31.59 26.76
C LEU A 210 28.85 32.31 27.05
N VAL A 211 28.01 32.48 26.05
CA VAL A 211 26.77 33.29 26.11
C VAL A 211 25.63 32.60 25.37
N VAL A 212 24.46 32.64 25.95
CA VAL A 212 23.23 32.24 25.27
C VAL A 212 22.74 33.41 24.43
N ASN A 213 22.69 33.25 23.15
CA ASN A 213 22.55 34.35 22.23
C ASN A 213 21.10 34.65 21.81
N GLN A 214 20.23 33.63 21.77
CA GLN A 214 18.85 33.82 21.26
C GLN A 214 17.92 32.73 21.76
N ASP A 215 16.71 33.12 22.17
CA ASP A 215 15.59 32.22 22.43
C ASP A 215 14.58 32.30 21.29
N PHE A 216 14.40 31.22 20.55
CA PHE A 216 13.47 31.17 19.39
C PHE A 216 12.04 30.82 19.77
N ILE A 217 11.76 30.48 21.03
CA ILE A 217 10.46 29.89 21.41
C ILE A 217 9.53 30.96 22.00
N ASP A 218 10.02 31.95 22.68
CA ASP A 218 9.19 33.03 23.24
C ASP A 218 8.42 33.81 22.20
N TRP A 219 8.77 33.64 20.91
CA TRP A 219 8.10 34.27 19.81
C TRP A 219 6.91 33.43 19.24
N GLY A 220 6.53 32.34 19.88
CA GLY A 220 5.37 31.54 19.53
C GLY A 220 5.48 30.79 18.17
N GLN A 221 6.69 30.58 17.67
CA GLN A 221 6.93 30.02 16.34
C GLN A 221 7.00 28.47 16.33
N LEU A 222 7.18 27.80 17.46
CA LEU A 222 7.12 26.34 17.54
C LEU A 222 5.67 25.85 17.67
N PRO A 223 5.39 24.65 17.14
CA PRO A 223 4.03 24.09 17.21
C PRO A 223 3.57 23.80 18.65
N SER A 224 4.49 23.58 19.57
CA SER A 224 4.23 23.35 21.00
C SER A 224 5.46 23.64 21.86
N ARG A 225 5.22 23.92 23.14
CA ARG A 225 6.27 24.03 24.16
C ARG A 225 6.74 22.69 24.72
N THR A 226 6.05 21.60 24.42
CA THR A 226 6.48 20.24 24.79
C THR A 226 7.42 19.72 23.73
N THR A 227 8.70 20.00 23.88
CA THR A 227 9.76 19.58 22.96
C THR A 227 10.20 18.14 23.24
N THR A 228 10.55 17.38 22.21
CA THR A 228 10.85 15.93 22.29
C THR A 228 12.18 15.53 21.66
N GLY A 229 12.67 16.29 20.68
CA GLY A 229 13.88 15.95 19.95
C GLY A 229 14.52 17.13 19.25
N LEU A 230 15.81 17.00 18.94
CA LEU A 230 16.59 17.98 18.21
C LEU A 230 17.53 17.26 17.25
N LEU A 231 17.49 17.63 15.95
CA LEU A 231 18.31 16.99 14.92
C LEU A 231 18.84 18.02 13.93
N SER A 232 20.14 18.10 13.79
CA SER A 232 20.79 18.84 12.71
C SER A 232 20.89 17.97 11.46
N PHE A 233 20.33 18.43 10.34
CA PHE A 233 20.28 17.68 9.08
C PHE A 233 20.48 18.60 7.86
N GLY A 234 21.65 18.52 7.26
CA GLY A 234 22.03 19.40 6.15
C GLY A 234 21.95 20.87 6.57
N SER A 235 21.21 21.67 5.82
CA SER A 235 20.97 23.10 6.10
C SER A 235 19.76 23.34 7.03
N ARG A 236 19.31 22.34 7.78
CA ARG A 236 18.12 22.41 8.64
C ARG A 236 18.45 21.96 10.06
N LEU A 237 17.85 22.62 11.04
CA LEU A 237 17.72 22.12 12.39
C LEU A 237 16.25 21.76 12.65
N ILE A 238 15.99 20.51 13.00
CA ILE A 238 14.63 19.98 13.16
C ILE A 238 14.38 19.81 14.66
N ILE A 239 13.25 20.35 15.11
CA ILE A 239 12.80 20.32 16.50
C ILE A 239 11.53 19.50 16.57
N GLY A 240 11.56 18.37 17.29
CA GLY A 240 10.38 17.55 17.57
C GLY A 240 9.55 18.14 18.69
N THR A 241 8.22 18.07 18.55
CA THR A 241 7.27 18.45 19.59
C THR A 241 6.13 17.45 19.70
N ASP A 242 5.27 17.60 20.70
CA ASP A 242 4.05 16.79 20.82
C ASP A 242 2.91 17.24 19.87
N LYS A 243 3.11 18.31 19.06
CA LYS A 243 2.14 18.88 18.12
C LYS A 243 2.73 19.20 16.74
N GLY A 244 3.70 18.41 16.29
CA GLY A 244 4.36 18.58 15.00
C GLY A 244 5.85 18.88 15.12
N LEU A 245 6.44 19.32 14.01
CA LEU A 245 7.85 19.62 13.89
C LEU A 245 8.08 21.11 13.64
N GLY A 246 9.11 21.67 14.29
CA GLY A 246 9.72 22.92 13.88
C GLY A 246 10.91 22.63 12.95
N VAL A 247 11.05 23.37 11.87
CA VAL A 247 12.19 23.27 10.94
C VAL A 247 12.83 24.65 10.81
N LEU A 248 13.99 24.81 11.42
CA LEU A 248 14.79 26.03 11.32
C LEU A 248 15.75 25.94 10.12
N ARG A 249 15.73 26.94 9.27
CA ARG A 249 16.67 27.13 8.16
C ARG A 249 17.20 28.55 8.16
N GLY A 250 18.44 28.72 8.58
CA GLY A 250 18.97 30.05 8.89
C GLY A 250 18.19 30.68 10.06
N ALA A 251 17.56 31.84 9.84
CA ALA A 251 16.71 32.51 10.83
C ALA A 251 15.20 32.19 10.63
N ALA A 252 14.83 31.48 9.60
CA ALA A 252 13.43 31.16 9.29
C ALA A 252 13.01 29.85 9.94
N LEU A 253 11.98 29.87 10.78
CA LEU A 253 11.34 28.71 11.36
C LEU A 253 10.03 28.42 10.65
N THR A 254 9.89 27.21 10.10
CA THR A 254 8.64 26.69 9.53
C THR A 254 8.10 25.55 10.38
N VAL A 255 6.79 25.35 10.34
CA VAL A 255 6.12 24.30 11.12
C VAL A 255 5.57 23.26 10.17
N LEU A 256 5.78 21.97 10.48
CA LEU A 256 5.19 20.83 9.76
C LEU A 256 4.20 20.10 10.68
N LYS A 257 2.97 19.96 10.22
CA LYS A 257 1.86 19.31 10.90
C LYS A 257 1.15 18.31 9.97
N GLY A 258 0.05 17.74 10.44
CA GLY A 258 -0.79 16.83 9.66
C GLY A 258 -1.21 17.44 8.32
N LYS A 259 -1.62 18.70 8.28
CA LYS A 259 -1.94 19.41 7.03
C LYS A 259 -0.78 19.49 6.02
N ASP A 260 0.45 19.37 6.49
CA ASP A 260 1.68 19.36 5.68
C ASP A 260 2.13 17.92 5.34
N GLY A 261 1.34 16.91 5.70
CA GLY A 261 1.56 15.51 5.42
C GLY A 261 2.22 14.71 6.54
N LEU A 262 2.51 15.28 7.71
CA LEU A 262 3.07 14.55 8.86
C LEU A 262 2.02 13.58 9.42
N PRO A 263 2.23 12.24 9.33
CA PRO A 263 1.18 11.28 9.68
C PRO A 263 0.73 11.32 11.14
N VAL A 264 1.67 11.57 12.06
CA VAL A 264 1.39 11.66 13.50
C VAL A 264 2.16 12.83 14.10
N GLU A 265 1.45 13.80 14.66
CA GLU A 265 2.06 15.04 15.17
C GLU A 265 2.83 14.84 16.50
N LYS A 266 2.40 13.88 17.34
CA LYS A 266 3.09 13.61 18.61
C LYS A 266 4.39 12.83 18.38
N THR A 267 5.49 13.56 18.17
CA THR A 267 6.82 12.98 17.98
C THR A 267 7.48 12.59 19.31
N THR A 268 8.41 11.64 19.28
CA THR A 268 9.13 11.15 20.48
C THR A 268 10.65 11.21 20.32
N CYS A 269 11.16 10.93 19.11
CA CYS A 269 12.59 11.01 18.81
C CYS A 269 12.81 11.36 17.35
N LEU A 270 14.02 11.79 17.02
CA LEU A 270 14.46 12.14 15.68
C LEU A 270 15.84 11.53 15.42
N THR A 271 16.07 10.94 14.26
CA THR A 271 17.39 10.45 13.87
C THR A 271 17.60 10.60 12.36
N ARG A 272 18.88 10.66 11.95
CA ARG A 272 19.26 10.68 10.55
C ARG A 272 19.15 9.26 9.96
N GLY A 273 18.58 9.14 8.76
CA GLY A 273 18.54 7.90 8.00
C GLY A 273 19.82 7.63 7.20
N PHE A 274 19.79 6.58 6.39
CA PHE A 274 20.92 6.12 5.57
C PHE A 274 20.91 6.69 4.14
N ASP A 275 19.80 7.29 3.68
CA ASP A 275 19.55 7.73 2.30
C ASP A 275 19.13 9.22 2.26
N GLU A 276 19.90 10.08 2.93
CA GLU A 276 19.55 11.51 3.08
C GLU A 276 18.10 11.73 3.57
N ASP A 277 17.64 10.86 4.42
CA ASP A 277 16.31 10.82 5.00
C ASP A 277 16.36 11.06 6.52
N ILE A 278 15.19 11.29 7.08
CA ILE A 278 14.99 11.50 8.51
C ILE A 278 13.97 10.50 9.01
N TRP A 279 14.29 9.85 10.11
CA TRP A 279 13.37 9.02 10.85
C TRP A 279 12.85 9.70 12.08
N ILE A 280 11.55 9.61 12.29
CA ILE A 280 10.79 10.26 13.35
C ILE A 280 10.06 9.18 14.12
N GLY A 281 10.41 8.99 15.39
CA GLY A 281 9.59 8.21 16.30
C GLY A 281 8.36 9.00 16.70
N THR A 282 7.24 8.32 16.85
CA THR A 282 5.98 8.94 17.26
C THR A 282 5.26 8.10 18.32
N ALA A 283 4.19 8.64 18.88
CA ALA A 283 3.34 7.90 19.80
C ALA A 283 2.53 6.76 19.11
N ARG A 284 2.62 6.66 17.76
CA ARG A 284 1.83 5.69 16.96
C ARG A 284 2.59 5.14 15.78
N GLY A 285 3.83 4.71 15.97
CA GLY A 285 4.67 4.16 14.92
C GLY A 285 5.81 5.08 14.53
N ALA A 286 6.54 4.69 13.49
CA ALA A 286 7.66 5.44 12.96
C ALA A 286 7.31 6.09 11.62
N VAL A 287 7.92 7.23 11.34
CA VAL A 287 7.74 7.96 10.08
C VAL A 287 9.11 8.21 9.46
N ARG A 288 9.25 7.91 8.17
CA ARG A 288 10.40 8.27 7.37
C ARG A 288 10.04 9.46 6.49
N MET A 289 10.81 10.53 6.55
CA MET A 289 10.71 11.66 5.65
C MET A 289 11.86 11.61 4.64
N VAL A 290 11.55 11.39 3.38
CA VAL A 290 12.51 11.32 2.27
C VAL A 290 12.01 12.12 1.08
N LYS A 291 12.84 13.02 0.53
CA LYS A 291 12.49 13.85 -0.66
C LYS A 291 11.11 14.53 -0.58
N ASN A 292 10.73 15.02 0.58
CA ASN A 292 9.40 15.61 0.90
C ASN A 292 8.22 14.62 0.85
N GLU A 293 8.47 13.33 0.85
CA GLU A 293 7.46 12.28 1.01
C GLU A 293 7.48 11.72 2.43
N TRP A 294 6.31 11.30 2.89
CA TRP A 294 6.11 10.71 4.20
C TRP A 294 5.80 9.23 4.06
N HIS A 295 6.65 8.37 4.61
CA HIS A 295 6.41 6.93 4.71
C HIS A 295 6.09 6.58 6.16
N TYR A 296 4.91 6.03 6.39
CA TYR A 296 4.42 5.69 7.72
C TYR A 296 4.50 4.19 7.98
N PHE A 297 5.06 3.82 9.12
CA PHE A 297 5.27 2.45 9.57
C PHE A 297 4.58 2.25 10.93
N ALA A 298 3.32 1.77 10.88
CA ALA A 298 2.53 1.52 12.07
C ALA A 298 2.78 0.12 12.64
N ALA A 299 2.38 -0.07 13.91
CA ALA A 299 2.41 -1.37 14.57
C ALA A 299 1.52 -2.40 13.88
N ASP A 300 1.60 -3.61 14.35
CA ASP A 300 1.05 -4.85 13.86
C ASP A 300 1.66 -5.30 12.53
N HIS A 301 1.68 -4.49 11.50
CA HIS A 301 2.36 -4.85 10.25
C HIS A 301 3.89 -4.68 10.34
N TRP A 302 4.37 -3.54 10.83
CA TRP A 302 5.79 -3.19 10.81
C TRP A 302 6.52 -3.35 12.13
N LEU A 303 5.86 -3.04 13.24
CA LEU A 303 6.46 -2.92 14.56
C LEU A 303 5.74 -3.82 15.57
N PRO A 304 6.41 -4.27 16.65
CA PRO A 304 5.75 -5.01 17.71
C PRO A 304 4.83 -4.15 18.59
N GLY A 305 5.06 -2.84 18.63
CA GLY A 305 4.28 -1.86 19.37
C GLY A 305 4.22 -0.50 18.69
N ASN A 306 3.26 0.33 19.03
CA ASN A 306 3.04 1.63 18.41
C ASN A 306 3.83 2.77 19.06
N GLN A 307 4.07 2.70 20.37
CA GLN A 307 4.78 3.77 21.07
C GLN A 307 6.28 3.63 20.86
N VAL A 308 6.83 4.46 19.97
CA VAL A 308 8.26 4.49 19.68
C VAL A 308 9.00 5.28 20.75
N SER A 309 10.05 4.71 21.30
CA SER A 309 10.93 5.35 22.28
C SER A 309 12.21 5.89 21.65
N ASP A 310 12.80 5.13 20.72
CA ASP A 310 14.07 5.49 20.08
C ASP A 310 14.22 4.81 18.71
N ILE A 311 15.10 5.34 17.85
CA ILE A 311 15.38 4.80 16.52
C ILE A 311 16.89 4.86 16.27
N ALA A 312 17.46 3.76 15.80
CA ALA A 312 18.84 3.70 15.31
C ALA A 312 18.89 3.19 13.87
N VAL A 313 19.86 3.68 13.11
CA VAL A 313 19.99 3.38 11.69
C VAL A 313 21.38 2.79 11.41
N GLY A 314 21.40 1.63 10.76
CA GLY A 314 22.59 0.98 10.19
C GLY A 314 22.62 1.08 8.67
N ASP A 315 23.47 0.28 8.02
CA ASP A 315 23.50 0.23 6.56
C ASP A 315 22.24 -0.49 6.03
N ARG A 316 21.33 0.26 5.43
CA ARG A 316 20.05 -0.21 4.89
C ARG A 316 19.17 -0.99 5.89
N VAL A 317 19.32 -0.67 7.17
CA VAL A 317 18.49 -1.24 8.23
C VAL A 317 18.15 -0.18 9.27
N VAL A 318 16.91 -0.20 9.74
CA VAL A 318 16.42 0.72 10.77
C VAL A 318 15.85 -0.11 11.91
N TYR A 319 16.30 0.18 13.11
CA TYR A 319 15.87 -0.43 14.34
C TYR A 319 14.98 0.54 15.11
N VAL A 320 13.76 0.14 15.38
CA VAL A 320 12.74 0.96 16.04
C VAL A 320 12.40 0.35 17.40
N ALA A 321 12.85 1.01 18.45
CA ALA A 321 12.56 0.64 19.84
C ALA A 321 11.13 1.04 20.20
N THR A 322 10.37 0.10 20.76
CA THR A 322 8.95 0.30 21.08
C THR A 322 8.60 -0.21 22.50
N ASP A 323 7.40 0.14 22.94
CA ASP A 323 6.82 -0.34 24.19
C ASP A 323 6.66 -1.88 24.27
N LYS A 324 6.66 -2.60 23.12
CA LYS A 324 6.45 -4.05 23.06
C LYS A 324 7.59 -4.83 22.39
N GLY A 325 8.74 -4.20 22.20
CA GLY A 325 9.90 -4.84 21.59
C GLY A 325 10.61 -3.98 20.55
N LEU A 326 11.37 -4.63 19.67
CA LEU A 326 12.16 -4.01 18.61
C LEU A 326 11.59 -4.33 17.24
N GLY A 327 11.26 -3.30 16.45
CA GLY A 327 11.00 -3.41 15.03
C GLY A 327 12.29 -3.27 14.24
N ILE A 328 12.48 -4.10 13.22
CA ILE A 328 13.63 -4.06 12.32
C ILE A 328 13.09 -3.91 10.91
N ILE A 329 13.43 -2.81 10.23
CA ILE A 329 13.03 -2.55 8.84
C ILE A 329 14.29 -2.59 7.98
N THR A 330 14.43 -3.62 7.15
CA THR A 330 15.53 -3.76 6.20
C THR A 330 15.12 -3.28 4.82
N TYR A 331 16.06 -2.72 4.08
CA TYR A 331 15.89 -2.21 2.73
C TYR A 331 16.66 -3.08 1.75
N GLN A 332 15.93 -3.86 0.95
CA GLN A 332 16.51 -4.83 0.01
C GLN A 332 16.35 -4.36 -1.44
N PRO A 333 17.34 -4.55 -2.32
CA PRO A 333 17.21 -4.18 -3.72
C PRO A 333 16.24 -5.12 -4.45
N TYR A 334 15.24 -4.54 -5.08
CA TYR A 334 14.20 -5.22 -5.85
C TYR A 334 13.96 -4.51 -7.18
N THR A 335 13.51 -5.27 -8.18
CA THR A 335 12.71 -4.79 -9.30
C THR A 335 11.27 -5.25 -9.12
N LEU A 336 10.33 -4.68 -9.86
CA LEU A 336 8.95 -5.20 -9.85
C LEU A 336 8.88 -6.62 -10.39
N GLN A 337 9.78 -7.00 -11.31
CA GLN A 337 9.89 -8.37 -11.81
C GLN A 337 10.31 -9.35 -10.71
N LYS A 338 11.32 -9.01 -9.90
CA LYS A 338 11.70 -9.82 -8.72
C LYS A 338 10.54 -9.96 -7.74
N LYS A 339 9.82 -8.88 -7.51
CA LYS A 339 8.64 -8.88 -6.64
C LYS A 339 7.51 -9.74 -7.20
N ALA A 340 7.29 -9.72 -8.51
CA ALA A 340 6.35 -10.64 -9.16
C ALA A 340 6.78 -12.11 -9.00
N ALA A 341 8.08 -12.41 -9.18
CA ALA A 341 8.63 -13.74 -8.95
C ALA A 341 8.47 -14.20 -7.49
N PHE A 342 8.65 -13.28 -6.52
CA PHE A 342 8.39 -13.56 -5.10
C PHE A 342 6.92 -13.94 -4.86
N TYR A 343 5.98 -13.19 -5.43
CA TYR A 343 4.57 -13.47 -5.24
C TYR A 343 4.08 -14.71 -5.99
N GLU A 344 4.64 -15.03 -7.15
CA GLU A 344 4.36 -16.30 -7.83
C GLU A 344 4.83 -17.49 -6.98
N ARG A 345 6.00 -17.37 -6.37
CA ARG A 345 6.52 -18.36 -5.41
C ARG A 345 5.63 -18.46 -4.18
N HIS A 346 5.18 -17.33 -3.64
CA HIS A 346 4.24 -17.25 -2.53
C HIS A 346 2.95 -18.04 -2.80
N ILE A 347 2.33 -17.84 -3.96
CA ILE A 347 1.12 -18.58 -4.34
C ILE A 347 1.38 -20.09 -4.42
N ASN A 348 2.53 -20.50 -4.96
CA ASN A 348 2.86 -21.91 -5.14
C ASN A 348 3.25 -22.60 -3.83
N GLU A 349 4.11 -21.98 -3.04
CA GLU A 349 4.75 -22.62 -1.87
C GLU A 349 3.97 -22.44 -0.56
N TRP A 350 3.22 -21.34 -0.41
CA TRP A 350 2.45 -21.08 0.80
C TRP A 350 1.08 -21.76 0.85
N GLY A 351 0.75 -22.47 -0.22
CA GLY A 351 -0.44 -23.32 -0.26
C GLY A 351 -1.73 -22.63 -0.62
N HIS A 352 -1.70 -21.47 -1.28
CA HIS A 352 -2.90 -20.81 -1.80
C HIS A 352 -3.59 -21.64 -2.90
N LYS A 353 -2.82 -22.46 -3.64
CA LYS A 353 -3.34 -23.24 -4.77
C LYS A 353 -4.06 -24.51 -4.33
N ARG A 354 -5.17 -24.78 -5.00
CA ARG A 354 -5.93 -26.02 -4.89
C ARG A 354 -6.66 -26.29 -6.20
N LEU A 355 -6.28 -27.32 -6.91
CA LEU A 355 -6.96 -27.78 -8.13
C LEU A 355 -7.13 -26.67 -9.21
N GLY A 356 -6.16 -25.78 -9.33
CA GLY A 356 -6.24 -24.63 -10.23
C GLY A 356 -6.93 -23.39 -9.66
N PHE A 357 -7.65 -23.50 -8.55
CA PHE A 357 -8.18 -22.38 -7.79
C PHE A 357 -7.12 -21.72 -6.92
N ILE A 358 -7.31 -20.44 -6.63
CA ILE A 358 -6.50 -19.66 -5.70
C ILE A 358 -7.38 -19.23 -4.53
N HIS A 359 -6.87 -19.40 -3.31
CA HIS A 359 -7.61 -19.15 -2.08
C HIS A 359 -6.85 -18.25 -1.11
N THR A 360 -7.56 -17.41 -0.38
CA THR A 360 -7.09 -16.79 0.85
C THR A 360 -6.81 -17.87 1.90
N LEU A 361 -5.82 -17.65 2.76
CA LEU A 361 -5.53 -18.55 3.88
C LEU A 361 -5.95 -17.91 5.18
N TYR A 362 -6.49 -18.75 6.10
CA TYR A 362 -6.64 -18.33 7.48
C TYR A 362 -6.04 -19.32 8.47
N LYS A 363 -5.66 -18.79 9.64
CA LYS A 363 -5.16 -19.58 10.75
C LYS A 363 -6.32 -20.02 11.64
N LYS A 364 -6.53 -21.34 11.73
CA LYS A 364 -7.56 -21.96 12.57
C LYS A 364 -6.90 -23.05 13.42
N ASN A 365 -7.06 -22.98 14.73
CA ASN A 365 -6.46 -23.91 15.68
C ASN A 365 -4.92 -24.10 15.49
N GLY A 366 -4.23 -23.03 15.14
CA GLY A 366 -2.79 -23.03 14.90
C GLY A 366 -2.33 -23.45 13.49
N GLU A 367 -3.21 -24.00 12.67
CA GLU A 367 -2.91 -24.42 11.29
C GLU A 367 -3.44 -23.40 10.26
N TRP A 368 -2.70 -23.22 9.16
CA TRP A 368 -3.15 -22.46 8.01
C TRP A 368 -4.01 -23.35 7.11
N ILE A 369 -5.22 -22.88 6.79
CA ILE A 369 -6.19 -23.55 5.93
C ILE A 369 -6.67 -22.60 4.82
N ARG A 370 -7.17 -23.17 3.71
CA ARG A 370 -7.76 -22.42 2.59
C ARG A 370 -9.20 -22.02 2.87
N GLU A 371 -9.55 -20.81 2.47
CA GLU A 371 -10.93 -20.37 2.42
C GLU A 371 -11.60 -20.99 1.19
N ILE A 372 -12.59 -21.86 1.40
CA ILE A 372 -13.31 -22.59 0.34
C ILE A 372 -14.80 -22.44 0.59
N SER A 373 -15.25 -21.24 0.86
CA SER A 373 -16.67 -21.07 1.23
C SER A 373 -17.41 -20.05 0.38
N ASP A 374 -16.73 -19.30 -0.46
CA ASP A 374 -17.40 -18.25 -1.23
C ASP A 374 -16.95 -18.20 -2.71
N ASN A 375 -16.22 -17.26 -3.15
CA ASN A 375 -16.03 -16.93 -4.57
C ASN A 375 -14.78 -17.60 -5.18
N ASP A 376 -14.80 -18.91 -5.41
CA ASP A 376 -13.66 -19.63 -5.98
C ASP A 376 -13.25 -19.09 -7.37
N GLY A 377 -14.24 -18.74 -8.21
CA GLY A 377 -14.02 -18.17 -9.54
C GLY A 377 -13.44 -16.76 -9.46
N GLY A 378 -14.08 -15.86 -8.71
CA GLY A 378 -13.68 -14.48 -8.53
C GLY A 378 -12.27 -14.33 -7.93
N ASN A 379 -11.92 -15.16 -6.93
CA ASN A 379 -10.58 -15.17 -6.34
C ASN A 379 -9.50 -15.70 -7.32
N THR A 380 -9.88 -16.57 -8.26
CA THR A 380 -8.96 -17.16 -9.23
C THR A 380 -8.79 -16.30 -10.49
N ALA A 381 -9.79 -15.53 -10.88
CA ALA A 381 -9.79 -14.74 -12.12
C ALA A 381 -8.60 -13.76 -12.24
N PRO A 382 -8.17 -13.02 -11.19
CA PRO A 382 -7.00 -12.16 -11.28
C PRO A 382 -5.70 -12.95 -11.55
N TYR A 383 -5.57 -14.16 -11.01
CA TYR A 383 -4.41 -15.01 -11.28
C TYR A 383 -4.42 -15.55 -12.70
N LEU A 384 -5.57 -16.01 -13.19
CA LEU A 384 -5.73 -16.42 -14.58
C LEU A 384 -5.35 -15.29 -15.54
N ALA A 385 -5.84 -14.08 -15.29
CA ALA A 385 -5.49 -12.90 -16.08
C ALA A 385 -3.99 -12.59 -16.03
N ALA A 386 -3.37 -12.65 -14.84
CA ALA A 386 -1.93 -12.44 -14.65
C ALA A 386 -1.10 -13.43 -15.49
N MET A 387 -1.47 -14.72 -15.48
CA MET A 387 -0.76 -15.77 -16.23
C MET A 387 -0.98 -15.60 -17.74
N CYS A 388 -2.15 -15.14 -18.17
CA CYS A 388 -2.40 -14.81 -19.58
C CYS A 388 -1.50 -13.65 -20.04
N TYR A 389 -1.44 -12.56 -19.31
CA TYR A 389 -0.58 -11.43 -19.65
C TYR A 389 0.91 -11.82 -19.60
N LYS A 390 1.32 -12.58 -18.59
CA LYS A 390 2.70 -13.07 -18.49
C LYS A 390 3.09 -13.91 -19.69
N TYR A 391 2.26 -14.86 -20.08
CA TYR A 391 2.51 -15.69 -21.26
C TYR A 391 2.59 -14.85 -22.54
N ALA A 392 1.66 -13.93 -22.74
CA ALA A 392 1.65 -13.06 -23.91
C ALA A 392 2.92 -12.16 -24.01
N VAL A 393 3.49 -11.74 -22.86
CA VAL A 393 4.70 -10.90 -22.82
C VAL A 393 5.99 -11.71 -22.97
N THR A 394 6.04 -12.91 -22.37
CA THR A 394 7.30 -13.65 -22.17
C THR A 394 7.40 -14.95 -22.95
N GLY A 395 6.28 -15.52 -23.40
CA GLY A 395 6.21 -16.88 -23.93
C GLY A 395 6.46 -17.98 -22.89
N ASP A 396 6.41 -17.65 -21.60
CA ASP A 396 6.70 -18.59 -20.50
C ASP A 396 5.70 -19.75 -20.49
N LYS A 397 6.20 -20.96 -20.77
CA LYS A 397 5.39 -22.20 -20.81
C LYS A 397 4.78 -22.54 -19.44
N THR A 398 5.43 -22.13 -18.34
CA THR A 398 4.89 -22.33 -16.99
C THR A 398 3.67 -21.44 -16.80
N ALA A 399 3.74 -20.16 -17.20
CA ALA A 399 2.59 -19.28 -17.15
C ALA A 399 1.42 -19.79 -18.00
N ARG A 400 1.67 -20.37 -19.20
CA ARG A 400 0.65 -21.03 -20.01
C ARG A 400 0.00 -22.19 -19.28
N LYS A 401 0.80 -23.06 -18.67
CA LYS A 401 0.30 -24.23 -17.90
C LYS A 401 -0.59 -23.78 -16.73
N GLU A 402 -0.16 -22.73 -16.02
CA GLU A 402 -0.92 -22.15 -14.91
C GLU A 402 -2.25 -21.54 -15.37
N ALA A 403 -2.24 -20.81 -16.49
CA ALA A 403 -3.46 -20.25 -17.07
C ALA A 403 -4.46 -21.36 -17.49
N ILE A 404 -3.98 -22.43 -18.10
CA ILE A 404 -4.82 -23.59 -18.46
C ILE A 404 -5.40 -24.26 -17.21
N ALA A 405 -4.61 -24.42 -16.13
CA ALA A 405 -5.07 -25.03 -14.90
C ALA A 405 -6.19 -24.19 -14.24
N SER A 406 -6.00 -22.88 -14.17
CA SER A 406 -7.04 -21.98 -13.62
C SER A 406 -8.27 -21.88 -14.52
N PHE A 407 -8.11 -21.87 -15.84
CA PHE A 407 -9.25 -21.94 -16.74
C PHE A 407 -10.07 -23.24 -16.54
N LYS A 408 -9.39 -24.40 -16.41
CA LYS A 408 -10.07 -25.68 -16.13
C LYS A 408 -10.81 -25.67 -14.79
N ALA A 409 -10.27 -24.99 -13.79
CA ALA A 409 -10.97 -24.80 -12.51
C ALA A 409 -12.27 -23.99 -12.68
N LEU A 410 -12.23 -22.89 -13.44
CA LEU A 410 -13.43 -22.10 -13.74
C LEU A 410 -14.43 -22.92 -14.57
N LEU A 411 -13.95 -23.68 -15.56
CA LEU A 411 -14.79 -24.59 -16.34
C LEU A 411 -15.49 -25.63 -15.45
N TRP A 412 -14.80 -26.13 -14.43
CA TRP A 412 -15.36 -27.11 -13.49
C TRP A 412 -16.50 -26.54 -12.67
N LEU A 413 -16.46 -25.26 -12.27
CA LEU A 413 -17.56 -24.61 -11.56
C LEU A 413 -18.88 -24.72 -12.34
N GLU A 414 -18.85 -24.62 -13.68
CA GLU A 414 -20.03 -24.80 -14.51
C GLU A 414 -20.38 -26.29 -14.69
N ARG A 415 -19.39 -27.15 -14.90
CA ARG A 415 -19.61 -28.57 -15.21
C ARG A 415 -20.06 -29.41 -14.01
N ILE A 416 -19.84 -28.94 -12.78
CA ILE A 416 -20.24 -29.64 -11.56
C ILE A 416 -21.75 -29.51 -11.30
N THR A 417 -22.38 -28.44 -11.81
CA THR A 417 -23.82 -28.23 -11.64
C THR A 417 -24.62 -29.03 -12.64
N PRO A 418 -25.87 -29.47 -12.32
CA PRO A 418 -26.74 -30.16 -13.27
C PRO A 418 -27.43 -29.21 -14.26
N ILE A 419 -27.30 -27.89 -14.09
CA ILE A 419 -27.91 -26.86 -14.92
C ILE A 419 -26.89 -26.31 -15.89
N ARG A 420 -27.07 -26.60 -17.19
CA ARG A 420 -26.18 -26.11 -18.25
C ARG A 420 -26.19 -24.58 -18.32
N GLY A 421 -25.00 -23.98 -18.06
CA GLY A 421 -24.78 -22.53 -18.07
C GLY A 421 -24.98 -21.86 -16.71
N PHE A 422 -25.46 -22.57 -15.70
CA PHE A 422 -25.35 -22.17 -14.31
C PHE A 422 -24.08 -22.74 -13.72
N PHE A 423 -23.36 -22.00 -12.87
CA PHE A 423 -22.15 -22.48 -12.26
C PHE A 423 -22.11 -22.21 -10.75
N ALA A 424 -21.32 -23.00 -10.05
CA ALA A 424 -21.15 -22.96 -8.61
C ALA A 424 -20.30 -21.76 -8.16
N ARG A 425 -20.58 -21.19 -7.00
CA ARG A 425 -19.72 -20.20 -6.34
C ARG A 425 -18.44 -20.81 -5.80
N ALA A 426 -18.52 -22.03 -5.25
CA ALA A 426 -17.39 -22.72 -4.65
C ALA A 426 -17.58 -24.24 -4.73
N ILE A 427 -16.47 -24.98 -4.66
CA ILE A 427 -16.43 -26.45 -4.64
C ILE A 427 -15.68 -26.92 -3.39
N TRP A 428 -16.33 -27.74 -2.58
CA TRP A 428 -15.81 -28.30 -1.36
C TRP A 428 -15.65 -29.82 -1.46
N SER A 429 -14.49 -30.36 -1.03
CA SER A 429 -14.24 -31.81 -0.97
C SER A 429 -14.71 -32.38 0.37
N SER A 430 -15.55 -33.40 0.35
CA SER A 430 -16.02 -34.07 1.56
C SER A 430 -14.93 -34.88 2.29
N THR A 431 -13.81 -35.17 1.62
CA THR A 431 -12.75 -36.05 2.13
C THR A 431 -11.43 -35.34 2.44
N ALA A 432 -11.18 -34.20 1.80
CA ALA A 432 -9.85 -33.54 1.87
C ALA A 432 -9.86 -32.13 2.39
N ASP A 433 -10.97 -31.40 2.23
CA ASP A 433 -11.06 -30.03 2.76
C ASP A 433 -11.37 -30.08 4.25
N LYS A 434 -10.46 -29.56 5.05
CA LYS A 434 -10.54 -29.60 6.53
C LYS A 434 -11.47 -28.53 7.09
N ASP A 435 -11.73 -27.48 6.33
CA ASP A 435 -12.62 -26.43 6.79
C ASP A 435 -14.07 -26.83 6.59
N PRO A 436 -14.90 -26.77 7.63
CA PRO A 436 -16.32 -27.05 7.48
C PRO A 436 -16.95 -26.07 6.49
N LYS A 437 -17.79 -26.59 5.63
CA LYS A 437 -18.60 -25.78 4.71
C LYS A 437 -19.26 -24.63 5.47
N SER A 438 -19.16 -23.42 4.92
CA SER A 438 -19.89 -22.28 5.48
C SER A 438 -21.38 -22.59 5.57
N THR A 439 -21.97 -22.40 6.72
CA THR A 439 -23.43 -22.50 6.93
C THR A 439 -24.14 -21.21 6.58
N SER A 440 -23.38 -20.11 6.43
CA SER A 440 -23.93 -18.80 6.10
C SER A 440 -23.80 -18.53 4.60
N GLY A 441 -24.87 -18.08 3.98
CA GLY A 441 -24.89 -17.51 2.64
C GLY A 441 -24.73 -15.99 2.68
N SER A 442 -24.75 -15.37 1.52
CA SER A 442 -24.70 -13.91 1.37
C SER A 442 -25.88 -13.25 2.09
N GLY A 443 -25.59 -12.20 2.86
CA GLY A 443 -26.60 -11.41 3.59
C GLY A 443 -27.34 -12.16 4.70
N GLY A 444 -26.68 -13.12 5.37
CA GLY A 444 -27.24 -13.84 6.50
C GLY A 444 -28.23 -14.95 6.16
N LEU A 445 -28.42 -15.26 4.86
CA LEU A 445 -29.23 -16.41 4.44
C LEU A 445 -28.43 -17.71 4.61
N PRO A 446 -29.07 -18.88 4.79
CA PRO A 446 -28.39 -20.17 4.79
C PRO A 446 -27.65 -20.42 3.47
N ALA A 447 -26.44 -20.95 3.55
CA ALA A 447 -25.67 -21.35 2.37
C ALA A 447 -26.35 -22.55 1.67
N ARG A 448 -26.40 -22.50 0.34
CA ARG A 448 -27.01 -23.54 -0.50
C ARG A 448 -25.93 -24.47 -1.04
N TRP A 449 -25.65 -25.55 -0.33
CA TRP A 449 -24.69 -26.56 -0.75
C TRP A 449 -25.39 -27.81 -1.30
N TYR A 450 -24.96 -28.27 -2.47
CA TYR A 450 -25.52 -29.43 -3.16
C TYR A 450 -24.44 -30.49 -3.35
N PRO A 451 -24.71 -31.78 -3.00
CA PRO A 451 -23.75 -32.87 -3.23
C PRO A 451 -23.70 -33.27 -4.70
N THR A 452 -22.53 -33.74 -5.16
CA THR A 452 -22.43 -34.51 -6.38
C THR A 452 -23.02 -35.91 -6.21
N LYS A 453 -23.36 -36.61 -7.32
CA LYS A 453 -23.96 -37.95 -7.27
C LYS A 453 -23.10 -38.99 -6.55
N ASP A 454 -21.78 -38.84 -6.61
CA ASP A 454 -20.79 -39.73 -5.97
C ASP A 454 -20.48 -39.31 -4.51
N GLY A 455 -21.02 -38.19 -4.02
CA GLY A 455 -20.82 -37.68 -2.68
C GLY A 455 -19.41 -37.16 -2.38
N LYS A 456 -18.50 -37.17 -3.37
CA LYS A 456 -17.09 -36.71 -3.18
C LYS A 456 -16.98 -35.20 -3.07
N TRP A 457 -17.87 -34.47 -3.73
CA TRP A 457 -17.85 -33.04 -3.82
C TRP A 457 -19.20 -32.42 -3.44
N TYR A 458 -19.11 -31.20 -2.92
CA TYR A 458 -20.26 -30.33 -2.73
C TYR A 458 -19.99 -29.03 -3.48
N TRP A 459 -20.99 -28.48 -4.12
CA TRP A 459 -20.91 -27.21 -4.78
C TRP A 459 -21.93 -26.23 -4.19
N LYS A 460 -21.54 -24.96 -4.11
CA LYS A 460 -22.35 -23.87 -3.55
C LYS A 460 -23.13 -23.17 -4.63
N GLY A 461 -24.45 -23.02 -4.43
CA GLY A 461 -25.34 -22.22 -5.28
C GLY A 461 -25.37 -20.75 -4.85
N ASP A 462 -26.43 -20.05 -5.24
CA ASP A 462 -26.64 -18.60 -5.04
C ASP A 462 -25.49 -17.76 -5.65
N THR A 463 -25.09 -18.15 -6.86
CA THR A 463 -23.97 -17.51 -7.58
C THR A 463 -24.29 -16.07 -7.90
N SER A 464 -23.34 -15.18 -7.60
CA SER A 464 -23.49 -13.74 -7.71
C SER A 464 -23.02 -13.17 -9.06
N SER A 465 -23.37 -11.90 -9.31
CA SER A 465 -22.96 -11.18 -10.53
C SER A 465 -21.45 -11.00 -10.64
N ASP A 466 -20.75 -10.82 -9.51
CA ASP A 466 -19.29 -10.71 -9.46
C ASP A 466 -18.60 -11.97 -9.99
N GLU A 467 -19.07 -13.15 -9.61
CA GLU A 467 -18.59 -14.41 -10.14
C GLU A 467 -18.81 -14.50 -11.67
N VAL A 468 -20.00 -14.08 -12.16
CA VAL A 468 -20.29 -14.08 -13.61
C VAL A 468 -19.36 -13.12 -14.34
N THR A 469 -19.17 -11.91 -13.82
CA THR A 469 -18.29 -10.90 -14.40
C THR A 469 -16.85 -11.39 -14.50
N SER A 470 -16.34 -11.98 -13.42
CA SER A 470 -14.98 -12.53 -13.37
C SER A 470 -14.77 -13.66 -14.36
N HIS A 471 -15.77 -14.53 -14.59
CA HIS A 471 -15.72 -15.56 -15.64
C HIS A 471 -15.62 -14.93 -17.04
N PHE A 472 -16.46 -13.93 -17.35
CA PHE A 472 -16.42 -13.27 -18.65
C PHE A 472 -15.11 -12.53 -18.88
N TYR A 473 -14.58 -11.85 -17.86
CA TYR A 473 -13.30 -11.16 -17.92
C TYR A 473 -12.14 -12.12 -18.17
N ALA A 474 -11.94 -13.07 -17.28
CA ALA A 474 -10.73 -13.89 -17.28
C ALA A 474 -10.74 -14.94 -18.39
N VAL A 475 -11.90 -15.57 -18.68
CA VAL A 475 -11.99 -16.60 -19.72
C VAL A 475 -11.90 -15.99 -21.13
N SER A 476 -12.47 -14.80 -21.37
CA SER A 476 -12.30 -14.14 -22.66
C SER A 476 -10.85 -13.69 -22.89
N LEU A 477 -10.15 -13.26 -21.82
CA LEU A 477 -8.74 -12.94 -21.89
C LEU A 477 -7.88 -14.19 -22.18
N PHE A 478 -8.19 -15.32 -21.53
CA PHE A 478 -7.57 -16.61 -21.80
C PHE A 478 -7.77 -17.02 -23.28
N TYR A 479 -8.99 -16.88 -23.80
CA TYR A 479 -9.30 -17.15 -25.20
C TYR A 479 -8.44 -16.33 -26.16
N ASP A 480 -8.30 -15.05 -25.89
CA ASP A 480 -7.55 -14.12 -26.75
C ASP A 480 -6.02 -14.34 -26.71
N LEU A 481 -5.45 -14.64 -25.53
CA LEU A 481 -3.99 -14.55 -25.31
C LEU A 481 -3.29 -15.90 -25.18
N VAL A 482 -3.99 -16.96 -24.78
CA VAL A 482 -3.37 -18.25 -24.41
C VAL A 482 -3.94 -19.45 -25.14
N ALA A 483 -5.28 -19.51 -25.28
CA ALA A 483 -5.97 -20.69 -25.76
C ALA A 483 -5.65 -21.01 -27.22
N GLU A 484 -5.44 -22.29 -27.51
CA GLU A 484 -5.23 -22.83 -28.87
C GLU A 484 -6.13 -24.04 -29.10
N GLY A 485 -6.50 -24.29 -30.33
CA GLY A 485 -7.26 -25.49 -30.71
C GLY A 485 -8.48 -25.76 -29.82
N GLU A 486 -8.52 -26.93 -29.18
CA GLU A 486 -9.61 -27.36 -28.31
C GLU A 486 -9.82 -26.45 -27.10
N GLU A 487 -8.74 -25.84 -26.58
CA GLU A 487 -8.84 -24.88 -25.46
C GLU A 487 -9.69 -23.64 -25.81
N LYS A 488 -9.56 -23.17 -27.08
CA LYS A 488 -10.40 -22.08 -27.60
C LYS A 488 -11.87 -22.50 -27.70
N ASP A 489 -12.11 -23.71 -28.15
CA ASP A 489 -13.48 -24.24 -28.29
C ASP A 489 -14.14 -24.40 -26.91
N LEU A 490 -13.40 -24.87 -25.90
CA LEU A 490 -13.88 -24.99 -24.52
C LEU A 490 -14.16 -23.63 -23.90
N ALA A 491 -13.28 -22.66 -24.08
CA ALA A 491 -13.46 -21.31 -23.53
C ALA A 491 -14.67 -20.61 -24.16
N ARG A 492 -14.80 -20.69 -25.48
CA ARG A 492 -15.96 -20.18 -26.24
C ARG A 492 -17.27 -20.85 -25.79
N GLU A 493 -17.27 -22.18 -25.67
CA GLU A 493 -18.46 -22.92 -25.25
C GLU A 493 -18.85 -22.61 -23.81
N HIS A 494 -17.87 -22.42 -22.90
CA HIS A 494 -18.13 -22.03 -21.51
C HIS A 494 -18.90 -20.70 -21.43
N LEU A 495 -18.39 -19.66 -22.08
CA LEU A 495 -19.06 -18.35 -22.10
C LEU A 495 -20.40 -18.39 -22.87
N ASN A 496 -20.46 -19.14 -23.96
CA ASN A 496 -21.71 -19.37 -24.69
C ASN A 496 -22.80 -19.96 -23.80
N ARG A 497 -22.49 -20.97 -22.99
CA ARG A 497 -23.46 -21.60 -22.08
C ARG A 497 -23.98 -20.63 -21.03
N ILE A 498 -23.10 -19.88 -20.38
CA ILE A 498 -23.47 -18.91 -19.35
C ILE A 498 -24.33 -17.80 -19.95
N ALA A 499 -23.89 -17.18 -21.05
CA ALA A 499 -24.65 -16.13 -21.73
C ALA A 499 -26.01 -16.62 -22.23
N SER A 500 -26.07 -17.85 -22.79
CA SER A 500 -27.32 -18.45 -23.25
C SER A 500 -28.30 -18.69 -22.10
N TYR A 501 -27.80 -19.10 -20.94
CA TYR A 501 -28.63 -19.32 -19.77
C TYR A 501 -29.21 -18.01 -19.26
N ILE A 502 -28.39 -16.94 -19.13
CA ILE A 502 -28.84 -15.61 -18.77
C ILE A 502 -29.88 -15.08 -19.73
N LEU A 503 -29.62 -15.16 -21.06
CA LEU A 503 -30.53 -14.68 -22.09
C LEU A 503 -31.86 -15.43 -22.07
N LYS A 504 -31.82 -16.77 -22.02
CA LYS A 504 -33.00 -17.62 -21.95
C LYS A 504 -33.86 -17.37 -20.73
N SER A 505 -33.21 -17.03 -19.59
CA SER A 505 -33.89 -16.76 -18.32
C SER A 505 -34.39 -15.31 -18.19
N GLY A 506 -34.36 -14.52 -19.26
CA GLY A 506 -34.83 -13.12 -19.24
C GLY A 506 -33.91 -12.19 -18.49
N TYR A 507 -32.60 -12.39 -18.63
CA TYR A 507 -31.54 -11.59 -17.96
C TYR A 507 -31.52 -11.69 -16.41
N VAL A 508 -31.82 -12.89 -15.93
CA VAL A 508 -31.61 -13.29 -14.54
C VAL A 508 -30.78 -14.58 -14.48
N PHE A 509 -30.28 -14.95 -13.30
CA PHE A 509 -29.48 -16.16 -13.10
C PHE A 509 -30.17 -17.11 -12.13
N PRO A 510 -31.13 -17.95 -12.56
CA PRO A 510 -31.88 -18.83 -11.68
C PRO A 510 -31.02 -19.94 -11.09
N ASP A 511 -31.21 -20.23 -9.80
CA ASP A 511 -30.58 -21.35 -9.07
C ASP A 511 -31.46 -22.62 -9.22
N MET A 512 -31.10 -23.68 -8.50
CA MET A 512 -31.78 -24.99 -8.48
C MET A 512 -33.27 -24.91 -8.11
N ASP A 513 -33.70 -23.89 -7.41
CA ASP A 513 -35.11 -23.64 -7.06
C ASP A 513 -35.88 -22.89 -8.16
N GLY A 514 -35.24 -22.61 -9.28
CA GLY A 514 -35.81 -21.86 -10.40
C GLY A 514 -35.98 -20.36 -10.13
N LYS A 515 -35.54 -19.85 -8.98
CA LYS A 515 -35.59 -18.42 -8.62
C LYS A 515 -34.28 -17.75 -8.96
N PRO A 516 -34.30 -16.47 -9.37
CA PRO A 516 -33.07 -15.69 -9.53
C PRO A 516 -32.23 -15.72 -8.27
N THR A 517 -30.93 -15.91 -8.44
CA THR A 517 -29.97 -15.70 -7.35
C THR A 517 -30.07 -14.26 -6.85
N ARG A 518 -29.52 -14.00 -5.68
CA ARG A 518 -29.65 -12.71 -5.04
C ARG A 518 -29.11 -11.57 -5.88
N TRP A 519 -27.93 -11.73 -6.49
CA TRP A 519 -27.19 -10.70 -7.21
C TRP A 519 -27.25 -10.85 -8.73
N GLY A 520 -27.61 -12.04 -9.24
CA GLY A 520 -27.70 -12.31 -10.68
C GLY A 520 -28.99 -11.77 -11.29
N ARG A 521 -29.17 -10.46 -11.31
CA ARG A 521 -30.36 -9.74 -11.76
C ARG A 521 -29.99 -8.59 -12.66
N TRP A 522 -30.17 -8.76 -13.95
CA TRP A 522 -29.88 -7.77 -14.99
C TRP A 522 -31.14 -7.40 -15.80
N ASN A 523 -32.30 -7.92 -15.44
CA ASN A 523 -33.56 -7.69 -16.14
C ASN A 523 -34.13 -6.29 -15.89
N PRO A 524 -34.90 -5.72 -16.85
CA PRO A 524 -35.43 -4.36 -16.73
C PRO A 524 -36.47 -4.21 -15.62
N GLU A 525 -37.18 -5.28 -15.24
CA GLU A 525 -38.12 -5.27 -14.10
C GLU A 525 -37.41 -4.99 -12.78
N TYR A 526 -36.10 -5.28 -12.69
CA TYR A 526 -35.26 -4.95 -11.54
C TYR A 526 -34.54 -3.63 -11.75
N LEU A 527 -33.67 -3.53 -12.78
CA LEU A 527 -32.74 -2.40 -12.94
C LEU A 527 -33.42 -1.08 -13.28
N LEU A 528 -34.55 -1.09 -13.98
CA LEU A 528 -35.26 0.15 -14.36
C LEU A 528 -36.30 0.59 -13.33
N ARG A 529 -36.41 -0.09 -12.20
CA ARG A 529 -37.29 0.28 -11.08
C ARG A 529 -36.51 0.96 -9.96
N PRO A 530 -37.20 1.71 -9.04
CA PRO A 530 -36.51 2.43 -7.97
C PRO A 530 -35.62 1.55 -7.08
N TYR A 531 -35.99 0.32 -6.81
CA TYR A 531 -35.23 -0.60 -5.96
C TYR A 531 -33.96 -1.17 -6.63
N GLY A 532 -33.83 -1.11 -7.95
CA GLY A 532 -32.62 -1.43 -8.71
C GLY A 532 -31.74 -0.22 -9.03
N TYR A 533 -32.02 0.92 -8.46
CA TYR A 533 -31.36 2.18 -8.81
C TYR A 533 -29.83 2.13 -8.59
N ASN A 534 -29.40 1.59 -7.47
CA ASN A 534 -27.97 1.52 -7.13
C ASN A 534 -27.18 0.55 -8.03
N ASP A 535 -27.83 -0.54 -8.47
CA ASP A 535 -27.19 -1.58 -9.28
C ASP A 535 -27.26 -1.27 -10.78
N ARG A 536 -28.06 -0.29 -11.18
CA ARG A 536 -28.40 -0.01 -12.58
C ARG A 536 -27.19 0.26 -13.46
N GLY A 537 -26.19 0.96 -12.93
CA GLY A 537 -24.96 1.29 -13.66
C GLY A 537 -24.11 0.06 -13.88
N VAL A 538 -23.72 -0.62 -12.81
CA VAL A 538 -22.80 -1.77 -12.85
C VAL A 538 -23.44 -2.99 -13.50
N ASN A 539 -24.65 -3.40 -13.06
CA ASN A 539 -25.29 -4.58 -13.63
C ASN A 539 -25.69 -4.37 -15.11
N GLY A 540 -26.05 -3.14 -15.49
CA GLY A 540 -26.27 -2.79 -16.90
C GLY A 540 -25.00 -2.95 -17.73
N LEU A 541 -23.85 -2.52 -17.21
CA LEU A 541 -22.54 -2.66 -17.84
C LEU A 541 -22.12 -4.14 -17.95
N GLU A 542 -22.31 -4.91 -16.89
CA GLU A 542 -22.02 -6.35 -16.82
C GLU A 542 -22.71 -7.11 -17.94
N VAL A 543 -24.04 -7.02 -18.04
CA VAL A 543 -24.81 -7.80 -19.01
C VAL A 543 -24.55 -7.37 -20.45
N LEU A 544 -24.22 -6.10 -20.70
CA LEU A 544 -23.73 -5.64 -21.99
C LEU A 544 -22.42 -6.33 -22.39
N ALA A 545 -21.49 -6.43 -21.41
CA ALA A 545 -20.21 -7.11 -21.61
C ALA A 545 -20.39 -8.60 -21.89
N TYR A 546 -21.34 -9.28 -21.22
CA TYR A 546 -21.64 -10.68 -21.43
C TYR A 546 -22.18 -10.93 -22.81
N MET A 547 -23.16 -10.16 -23.26
CA MET A 547 -23.77 -10.34 -24.58
C MET A 547 -22.79 -9.96 -25.69
N GLN A 548 -22.07 -8.85 -25.55
CA GLN A 548 -21.10 -8.43 -26.56
C GLN A 548 -19.97 -9.44 -26.73
N SER A 549 -19.38 -9.94 -25.65
CA SER A 549 -18.29 -10.91 -25.73
C SER A 549 -18.79 -12.26 -26.27
N ALA A 550 -19.95 -12.74 -25.82
CA ALA A 550 -20.55 -13.97 -26.33
C ALA A 550 -20.82 -13.88 -27.83
N TYR A 551 -21.35 -12.75 -28.32
CA TYR A 551 -21.52 -12.52 -29.75
C TYR A 551 -20.19 -12.54 -30.51
N SER A 552 -19.20 -11.81 -30.00
CA SER A 552 -17.91 -11.71 -30.69
C SER A 552 -17.16 -13.03 -30.76
N LEU A 553 -17.26 -13.86 -29.71
CA LEU A 553 -16.59 -15.16 -29.66
C LEU A 553 -17.31 -16.27 -30.45
N THR A 554 -18.64 -16.20 -30.55
CA THR A 554 -19.44 -17.28 -31.14
C THR A 554 -20.00 -16.96 -32.55
N GLY A 555 -20.20 -15.69 -32.88
CA GLY A 555 -20.94 -15.26 -34.07
C GLY A 555 -22.45 -15.51 -33.99
N ASP A 556 -22.97 -16.02 -32.86
CA ASP A 556 -24.40 -16.40 -32.75
C ASP A 556 -25.27 -15.15 -32.60
N GLN A 557 -26.13 -14.94 -33.58
CA GLN A 557 -27.02 -13.80 -33.72
C GLN A 557 -28.00 -13.60 -32.55
N LYS A 558 -28.25 -14.64 -31.73
CA LYS A 558 -29.09 -14.48 -30.54
C LYS A 558 -28.48 -13.49 -29.53
N PHE A 559 -27.14 -13.46 -29.41
CA PHE A 559 -26.46 -12.55 -28.51
C PHE A 559 -26.45 -11.12 -29.03
N ASP A 560 -26.30 -10.92 -30.34
CA ASP A 560 -26.47 -9.61 -30.95
C ASP A 560 -27.89 -9.06 -30.73
N LYS A 561 -28.92 -9.90 -30.99
CA LYS A 561 -30.30 -9.53 -30.70
C LYS A 561 -30.51 -9.16 -29.24
N GLY A 562 -29.95 -9.94 -28.32
CA GLY A 562 -29.96 -9.63 -26.88
C GLY A 562 -29.24 -8.30 -26.54
N LEU A 563 -28.08 -8.06 -27.14
CA LEU A 563 -27.34 -6.83 -27.01
C LEU A 563 -28.13 -5.61 -27.48
N GLN A 564 -28.74 -5.70 -28.69
CA GLN A 564 -29.57 -4.63 -29.24
C GLN A 564 -30.82 -4.37 -28.39
N GLN A 565 -31.38 -5.42 -27.79
CA GLN A 565 -32.50 -5.27 -26.86
C GLN A 565 -32.10 -4.49 -25.59
N LEU A 566 -30.94 -4.82 -24.99
CA LEU A 566 -30.41 -4.12 -23.84
C LEU A 566 -30.11 -2.64 -24.15
N ILE A 567 -29.51 -2.37 -25.31
CA ILE A 567 -29.27 -1.01 -25.81
C ILE A 567 -30.59 -0.27 -25.98
N GLY A 568 -31.60 -0.92 -26.58
CA GLY A 568 -32.94 -0.36 -26.75
C GLY A 568 -33.64 -0.03 -25.42
N TRP A 569 -33.32 -0.71 -24.35
CA TRP A 569 -33.78 -0.39 -22.99
C TRP A 569 -32.97 0.73 -22.27
N GLY A 570 -31.94 1.30 -22.93
CA GLY A 570 -31.15 2.38 -22.42
C GLY A 570 -30.02 1.94 -21.48
N TYR A 571 -29.63 0.66 -21.52
CA TYR A 571 -28.54 0.17 -20.65
C TYR A 571 -27.20 0.80 -20.99
N GLY A 572 -26.94 1.13 -22.27
CA GLY A 572 -25.73 1.85 -22.67
C GLY A 572 -25.58 3.16 -21.94
N GLU A 573 -26.64 3.97 -21.93
CA GLU A 573 -26.65 5.28 -21.23
C GLU A 573 -26.62 5.13 -19.71
N ASN A 574 -27.21 4.06 -19.15
CA ASN A 574 -27.18 3.78 -17.74
C ASN A 574 -25.75 3.51 -17.22
N THR A 575 -24.85 2.95 -18.06
CA THR A 575 -23.45 2.72 -17.66
C THR A 575 -22.73 4.02 -17.31
N ILE A 576 -23.08 5.15 -17.94
CA ILE A 576 -22.49 6.47 -17.64
C ILE A 576 -22.78 6.90 -16.19
N ARG A 577 -23.78 6.26 -15.57
CA ARG A 577 -24.22 6.55 -14.20
C ARG A 577 -23.62 5.60 -13.18
N GLN A 578 -22.57 4.87 -13.50
CA GLN A 578 -21.94 3.91 -12.59
C GLN A 578 -21.51 4.55 -11.26
N LYS A 579 -21.05 5.80 -11.29
CA LYS A 579 -20.73 6.59 -10.10
C LYS A 579 -21.58 7.88 -10.05
N ASN A 580 -22.90 7.73 -10.12
CA ASN A 580 -23.82 8.86 -10.26
C ASN A 580 -24.45 9.33 -8.95
N THR A 581 -24.40 8.55 -7.89
CA THR A 581 -24.89 8.98 -6.58
C THR A 581 -23.98 10.06 -6.00
N PHE A 582 -24.53 10.93 -5.19
CA PHE A 582 -23.77 11.95 -4.49
C PHE A 582 -23.97 11.79 -2.96
N PRO A 583 -22.91 11.63 -2.20
CA PRO A 583 -21.53 11.44 -2.64
C PRO A 583 -21.32 10.05 -3.31
N PRO A 584 -20.44 9.91 -4.30
CA PRO A 584 -20.16 8.62 -4.95
C PRO A 584 -19.67 7.53 -4.01
N ALA A 585 -19.08 7.89 -2.86
CA ALA A 585 -18.66 6.98 -1.79
C ALA A 585 -19.81 6.12 -1.21
N THR A 586 -21.05 6.43 -1.48
CA THR A 586 -22.20 5.61 -1.07
C THR A 586 -22.33 4.32 -1.85
N LEU A 587 -21.67 4.22 -3.02
CA LEU A 587 -21.62 2.99 -3.81
C LEU A 587 -20.53 2.06 -3.26
N ALA A 588 -20.84 0.76 -3.26
CA ALA A 588 -19.93 -0.25 -2.75
C ALA A 588 -18.59 -0.26 -3.53
N PRO A 589 -17.44 -0.20 -2.85
CA PRO A 589 -16.14 -0.15 -3.53
C PRO A 589 -15.84 -1.36 -4.42
N TRP A 590 -16.37 -2.54 -4.08
CA TRP A 590 -16.20 -3.75 -4.90
C TRP A 590 -16.89 -3.66 -6.26
N ASP A 591 -17.95 -2.85 -6.42
CA ASP A 591 -18.61 -2.59 -7.70
C ASP A 591 -17.66 -1.93 -8.70
N ASP A 592 -16.65 -1.22 -8.25
CA ASP A 592 -15.64 -0.64 -9.12
C ASP A 592 -14.80 -1.71 -9.81
N ASN A 593 -14.43 -2.79 -9.11
CA ASN A 593 -13.73 -3.92 -9.74
C ASN A 593 -14.58 -4.56 -10.82
N LEU A 594 -15.87 -4.79 -10.54
CA LEU A 594 -16.82 -5.36 -11.50
C LEU A 594 -17.00 -4.45 -12.71
N ALA A 595 -17.10 -3.15 -12.49
CA ALA A 595 -17.18 -2.19 -13.58
C ALA A 595 -15.94 -2.24 -14.48
N PHE A 596 -14.72 -2.27 -13.88
CA PHE A 596 -13.48 -2.28 -14.67
C PHE A 596 -13.23 -3.64 -15.36
N GLU A 597 -13.60 -4.77 -14.78
CA GLU A 597 -13.62 -6.07 -15.46
C GLU A 597 -14.59 -6.04 -16.65
N SER A 598 -15.77 -5.45 -16.45
CA SER A 598 -16.78 -5.32 -17.51
C SER A 598 -16.33 -4.35 -18.61
N TYR A 599 -15.72 -3.19 -18.29
CA TYR A 599 -15.15 -2.30 -19.30
C TYR A 599 -14.04 -2.97 -20.10
N ASN A 600 -13.15 -3.71 -19.45
CA ASN A 600 -12.09 -4.46 -20.13
C ASN A 600 -12.67 -5.46 -21.12
N THR A 601 -13.68 -6.21 -20.70
CA THR A 601 -14.35 -7.21 -21.56
C THR A 601 -15.15 -6.55 -22.67
N LEU A 602 -16.02 -5.59 -22.35
CA LEU A 602 -16.92 -4.94 -23.30
C LEU A 602 -16.16 -4.18 -24.39
N LEU A 603 -15.21 -3.31 -24.00
CA LEU A 603 -14.52 -2.43 -24.93
C LEU A 603 -13.46 -3.13 -25.78
N ARG A 604 -13.03 -4.33 -25.38
CA ARG A 604 -12.20 -5.21 -26.22
C ARG A 604 -12.95 -5.69 -27.48
N TYR A 605 -14.25 -5.89 -27.38
CA TYR A 605 -15.06 -6.47 -28.43
C TYR A 605 -16.04 -5.49 -29.08
N THR A 606 -16.24 -4.30 -28.55
CA THR A 606 -17.15 -3.30 -29.13
C THR A 606 -16.52 -2.65 -30.34
N THR A 607 -17.08 -2.91 -31.52
CA THR A 607 -16.66 -2.33 -32.79
C THR A 607 -17.58 -1.20 -33.28
N ASP A 608 -18.83 -1.15 -32.80
CA ASP A 608 -19.76 -0.06 -33.13
C ASP A 608 -19.27 1.28 -32.59
N PRO A 609 -19.01 2.30 -33.43
CA PRO A 609 -18.40 3.55 -32.98
C PRO A 609 -19.28 4.37 -32.04
N LYS A 610 -20.61 4.29 -32.21
CA LYS A 610 -21.57 5.02 -31.36
C LYS A 610 -21.55 4.43 -29.96
N MET A 611 -21.71 3.12 -29.82
CA MET A 611 -21.71 2.46 -28.52
C MET A 611 -20.34 2.54 -27.86
N ARG A 612 -19.26 2.40 -28.64
CA ARG A 612 -17.91 2.60 -28.12
C ARG A 612 -17.74 4.00 -27.51
N SER A 613 -18.24 5.05 -28.14
CA SER A 613 -18.22 6.41 -27.60
C SER A 613 -18.99 6.54 -26.29
N VAL A 614 -20.15 5.86 -26.17
CA VAL A 614 -20.93 5.83 -24.92
C VAL A 614 -20.12 5.16 -23.79
N TYR A 615 -19.53 4.01 -24.08
CA TYR A 615 -18.77 3.26 -23.07
C TYR A 615 -17.45 3.94 -22.69
N LEU A 616 -16.80 4.64 -23.62
CA LEU A 616 -15.62 5.45 -23.32
C LEU A 616 -15.96 6.60 -22.36
N ARG A 617 -17.10 7.29 -22.56
CA ARG A 617 -17.55 8.31 -21.58
C ARG A 617 -17.89 7.69 -20.22
N SER A 618 -18.41 6.49 -20.21
CA SER A 618 -18.72 5.77 -18.98
C SER A 618 -17.48 5.45 -18.18
N ILE A 619 -16.46 4.84 -18.79
CA ILE A 619 -15.20 4.52 -18.10
C ILE A 619 -14.45 5.78 -17.66
N GLU A 620 -14.42 6.81 -18.51
CA GLU A 620 -13.76 8.07 -18.17
C GLU A 620 -14.39 8.72 -16.93
N ARG A 621 -15.71 8.80 -16.87
CA ARG A 621 -16.43 9.28 -15.70
C ARG A 621 -16.17 8.46 -14.44
N THR A 622 -16.18 7.15 -14.55
CA THR A 622 -15.92 6.25 -13.42
C THR A 622 -14.47 6.38 -12.95
N TRP A 623 -13.54 6.40 -13.89
CA TRP A 623 -12.10 6.53 -13.58
C TRP A 623 -11.77 7.89 -12.96
N GLU A 624 -12.34 8.99 -13.43
CA GLU A 624 -12.11 10.32 -12.87
C GLU A 624 -12.40 10.39 -11.36
N VAL A 625 -13.41 9.66 -10.92
CA VAL A 625 -13.73 9.52 -9.48
C VAL A 625 -12.69 8.67 -8.75
N LYS A 626 -12.16 7.62 -9.39
CA LYS A 626 -11.31 6.61 -8.75
C LYS A 626 -9.81 6.84 -8.91
N ARG A 627 -9.38 7.68 -9.86
CA ARG A 627 -7.95 7.86 -10.18
C ARG A 627 -7.09 8.29 -9.00
N LEU A 628 -7.66 9.03 -8.05
CA LEU A 628 -6.97 9.51 -6.84
C LEU A 628 -6.67 8.40 -5.83
N GLU A 629 -7.21 7.21 -5.99
CA GLU A 629 -6.86 6.04 -5.19
C GLU A 629 -5.54 5.39 -5.65
N HIS A 630 -5.02 5.77 -6.82
CA HIS A 630 -3.76 5.31 -7.42
C HIS A 630 -3.69 3.79 -7.61
N ILE A 631 -4.83 3.11 -7.75
CA ILE A 631 -4.90 1.66 -7.90
C ILE A 631 -4.50 1.26 -9.32
N PRO A 632 -3.42 0.48 -9.52
CA PRO A 632 -2.90 0.17 -10.85
C PRO A 632 -3.93 -0.50 -11.75
N TRP A 633 -4.72 -1.43 -11.23
CA TRP A 633 -5.78 -2.12 -11.98
C TRP A 633 -6.74 -1.17 -12.68
N LEU A 634 -7.26 -0.20 -11.96
CA LEU A 634 -8.23 0.77 -12.48
C LEU A 634 -7.55 1.69 -13.51
N ASN A 635 -6.38 2.20 -13.17
CA ASN A 635 -5.61 3.11 -13.98
C ASN A 635 -5.13 2.45 -15.27
N PHE A 636 -4.55 1.27 -15.20
CA PHE A 636 -4.07 0.54 -16.39
C PHE A 636 -5.22 0.11 -17.29
N THR A 637 -6.38 -0.29 -16.74
CA THR A 637 -7.55 -0.59 -17.56
C THR A 637 -8.02 0.64 -18.32
N TYR A 638 -8.10 1.79 -17.67
CA TYR A 638 -8.44 3.06 -18.32
C TYR A 638 -7.43 3.42 -19.41
N GLY A 639 -6.14 3.44 -19.09
CA GLY A 639 -5.09 3.76 -20.05
C GLY A 639 -5.05 2.82 -21.25
N ALA A 640 -5.18 1.50 -21.02
CA ALA A 640 -5.19 0.48 -22.08
C ALA A 640 -6.34 0.68 -23.06
N ILE A 641 -7.51 1.07 -22.58
CA ILE A 641 -8.73 1.25 -23.37
C ILE A 641 -8.73 2.60 -24.13
N THR A 642 -8.32 3.67 -23.45
CA THR A 642 -8.45 5.04 -23.98
C THR A 642 -7.20 5.54 -24.68
N GLY A 643 -6.01 5.03 -24.32
CA GLY A 643 -4.73 5.58 -24.74
C GLY A 643 -4.31 6.84 -23.97
N ASN A 644 -5.14 7.35 -23.07
CA ASN A 644 -4.86 8.54 -22.28
C ASN A 644 -3.85 8.26 -21.16
N ASP A 645 -3.31 9.31 -20.58
CA ASP A 645 -2.55 9.20 -19.33
C ASP A 645 -3.46 8.65 -18.22
N CYS A 646 -2.90 7.79 -17.39
CA CYS A 646 -3.63 7.00 -16.41
C CYS A 646 -2.99 7.00 -15.02
N GLU A 647 -2.45 8.14 -14.58
CA GLU A 647 -1.72 8.25 -13.29
C GLU A 647 -0.60 7.18 -13.21
N LEU A 648 0.14 7.02 -14.31
CA LEU A 648 1.06 5.88 -14.48
C LEU A 648 2.18 5.87 -13.45
N GLU A 649 2.75 7.05 -13.14
CA GLU A 649 3.83 7.17 -12.15
C GLU A 649 3.32 6.75 -10.75
N GLN A 650 2.14 7.20 -10.36
CA GLN A 650 1.51 6.86 -9.08
C GLN A 650 1.13 5.38 -9.02
N SER A 651 0.68 4.81 -10.13
CA SER A 651 0.37 3.38 -10.22
C SER A 651 1.63 2.51 -10.05
N VAL A 652 2.76 2.89 -10.67
CA VAL A 652 4.03 2.18 -10.51
C VAL A 652 4.57 2.34 -9.09
N LYS A 653 4.44 3.53 -8.49
CA LYS A 653 4.77 3.76 -7.09
C LYS A 653 3.94 2.86 -6.17
N HIS A 654 2.64 2.76 -6.39
CA HIS A 654 1.74 1.85 -5.66
C HIS A 654 2.24 0.39 -5.70
N LEU A 655 2.65 -0.11 -6.88
CA LEU A 655 3.24 -1.45 -7.00
C LEU A 655 4.56 -1.59 -6.21
N ARG A 656 5.42 -0.58 -6.21
CA ARG A 656 6.66 -0.59 -5.42
C ARG A 656 6.39 -0.61 -3.92
N GLU A 657 5.36 0.06 -3.46
CA GLU A 657 4.98 0.18 -2.06
C GLU A 657 4.21 -1.04 -1.50
N TRP A 658 3.76 -1.97 -2.34
CA TRP A 658 3.19 -3.22 -1.85
C TRP A 658 4.17 -3.95 -0.95
N THR A 659 3.70 -4.43 0.19
CA THR A 659 4.52 -5.17 1.15
C THR A 659 4.71 -6.61 0.69
N LEU A 660 5.90 -7.17 0.90
CA LEU A 660 6.13 -8.60 0.63
C LEU A 660 5.33 -9.50 1.56
N ASN A 661 5.07 -9.03 2.76
CA ASN A 661 4.23 -9.73 3.73
C ASN A 661 2.76 -9.56 3.37
N CYS A 662 2.09 -10.63 2.96
CA CYS A 662 0.68 -10.66 2.61
C CYS A 662 -0.24 -10.99 3.79
N THR A 663 0.30 -11.08 5.01
CA THR A 663 -0.49 -11.28 6.23
C THR A 663 -1.30 -10.02 6.53
N GLU A 664 -2.57 -10.18 6.82
CA GLU A 664 -3.43 -9.08 7.25
C GLU A 664 -3.26 -8.80 8.73
N TYR A 665 -2.71 -7.64 9.04
CA TYR A 665 -2.64 -7.10 10.39
C TYR A 665 -3.67 -6.00 10.58
N ASN A 666 -4.04 -5.76 11.83
CA ASN A 666 -4.91 -4.66 12.19
C ASN A 666 -4.21 -3.32 11.93
N TYR A 667 -4.90 -2.39 11.27
CA TYR A 667 -4.42 -1.05 11.01
C TYR A 667 -5.49 -0.02 11.39
N GLN A 668 -5.04 1.11 11.94
CA GLN A 668 -5.88 2.19 12.43
C GLN A 668 -5.33 3.53 11.93
N ASN A 669 -5.80 3.94 10.78
CA ASN A 669 -5.37 5.16 10.09
C ASN A 669 -6.37 6.31 10.19
N SER A 670 -7.63 6.05 10.59
CA SER A 670 -8.69 7.07 10.72
C SER A 670 -8.39 8.22 11.68
N GLN A 671 -7.40 8.03 12.55
CA GLN A 671 -6.96 9.04 13.52
C GLN A 671 -5.72 9.84 13.06
N ARG A 672 -5.28 9.66 11.82
CA ARG A 672 -4.20 10.44 11.22
C ARG A 672 -4.76 11.72 10.62
N ASP A 673 -4.26 12.87 11.06
CA ASP A 673 -4.73 14.18 10.58
C ASP A 673 -4.41 14.42 9.11
N ASP A 674 -3.35 13.81 8.59
CA ASP A 674 -2.94 13.92 7.18
C ASP A 674 -3.86 13.19 6.20
N LEU A 675 -4.71 12.27 6.67
CA LEU A 675 -5.67 11.55 5.82
C LEU A 675 -6.94 12.36 5.54
N HIS A 676 -7.29 13.29 6.42
CA HIS A 676 -8.48 14.10 6.27
C HIS A 676 -8.23 15.26 5.31
N LEU A 677 -9.10 15.39 4.32
CA LEU A 677 -9.04 16.50 3.37
C LEU A 677 -9.66 17.75 3.96
N GLU A 678 -9.15 18.90 3.56
CA GLU A 678 -9.70 20.21 3.93
C GLU A 678 -11.19 20.31 3.52
N PRO A 679 -12.02 21.03 4.31
CA PRO A 679 -13.40 21.28 3.93
C PRO A 679 -13.49 21.94 2.53
N GLY A 680 -14.35 21.40 1.69
CA GLY A 680 -14.51 21.86 0.30
C GLY A 680 -13.59 21.16 -0.70
N TYR A 681 -12.64 20.36 -0.26
CA TYR A 681 -11.91 19.45 -1.15
C TYR A 681 -12.85 18.31 -1.57
N THR A 682 -13.06 18.18 -2.87
CA THR A 682 -13.93 17.13 -3.40
C THR A 682 -13.17 15.82 -3.54
N SER A 683 -13.04 15.10 -2.46
CA SER A 683 -12.82 13.66 -2.57
C SER A 683 -14.18 12.98 -2.65
N TYR A 684 -14.40 12.25 -3.70
CA TYR A 684 -15.62 11.46 -3.86
C TYR A 684 -15.68 10.26 -2.90
N GLU A 685 -14.60 9.98 -2.20
CA GLU A 685 -14.44 8.85 -1.28
C GLU A 685 -14.49 9.26 0.20
N GLY A 686 -15.37 10.16 0.53
CA GLY A 686 -15.62 10.52 1.94
C GLY A 686 -14.63 11.51 2.56
N GLY A 687 -13.85 12.23 1.77
CA GLY A 687 -12.91 13.25 2.25
C GLY A 687 -11.59 12.72 2.79
N LEU A 688 -11.21 11.49 2.40
CA LEU A 688 -9.92 10.89 2.78
C LEU A 688 -8.94 10.91 1.61
N LYS A 689 -7.66 11.09 1.89
CA LYS A 689 -6.58 10.80 0.94
C LYS A 689 -6.42 9.29 0.78
N ALA A 690 -6.04 8.86 -0.43
CA ALA A 690 -5.52 7.51 -0.61
C ALA A 690 -4.22 7.36 0.19
N PHE A 691 -4.07 6.27 0.91
CA PHE A 691 -2.85 5.95 1.64
C PHE A 691 -2.08 4.82 0.95
N SER A 692 -0.80 4.74 1.25
CA SER A 692 0.11 3.78 0.65
C SER A 692 -0.30 2.33 0.97
N PRO A 693 -0.11 1.37 0.05
CA PRO A 693 -0.22 -0.05 0.35
C PRO A 693 0.67 -0.53 1.50
N ARG A 694 1.74 0.22 1.80
CA ARG A 694 2.62 0.00 2.96
C ARG A 694 1.87 0.09 4.29
N GLU A 695 0.79 0.84 4.34
CA GLU A 695 0.03 1.16 5.55
C GLU A 695 -1.21 0.29 5.76
N THR A 696 -1.46 -0.59 4.81
CA THR A 696 -2.53 -1.58 4.87
C THR A 696 -1.96 -2.97 4.71
N SER A 697 -2.74 -3.98 4.99
CA SER A 697 -2.43 -5.32 4.50
C SER A 697 -2.64 -5.36 2.98
N ALA A 698 -1.90 -6.24 2.31
CA ALA A 698 -1.90 -6.38 0.85
C ALA A 698 -3.32 -6.48 0.27
N LYS A 699 -3.87 -5.36 -0.17
CA LYS A 699 -5.18 -5.27 -0.80
C LYS A 699 -5.07 -4.88 -2.26
N THR A 700 -5.83 -5.57 -3.08
CA THR A 700 -5.79 -5.50 -4.53
C THR A 700 -6.86 -4.60 -5.12
N SER A 701 -7.72 -4.02 -4.29
CA SER A 701 -8.93 -3.36 -4.74
C SER A 701 -9.07 -1.94 -4.19
N SER A 702 -10.00 -1.19 -4.75
CA SER A 702 -10.43 0.15 -4.35
C SER A 702 -10.79 0.32 -2.87
N GLN A 703 -10.83 -0.75 -2.10
CA GLN A 703 -11.19 -0.72 -0.67
C GLN A 703 -10.16 -0.04 0.22
N SER A 704 -8.89 0.00 -0.18
CA SER A 704 -7.83 0.56 0.67
C SER A 704 -7.99 2.05 0.95
N ALA A 705 -8.56 2.81 0.02
CA ALA A 705 -8.77 4.25 0.19
C ALA A 705 -10.06 4.61 0.95
N THR A 706 -11.02 3.69 1.03
CA THR A 706 -12.33 3.93 1.64
C THR A 706 -12.43 3.41 3.08
N PHE A 707 -11.53 2.51 3.48
CA PHE A 707 -11.51 1.95 4.82
C PHE A 707 -10.16 2.22 5.49
N PRO A 708 -10.02 3.35 6.17
CA PRO A 708 -8.78 3.72 6.84
C PRO A 708 -8.43 2.79 8.00
N ASP A 709 -9.41 2.13 8.58
CA ASP A 709 -9.26 1.13 9.64
C ASP A 709 -9.70 -0.25 9.15
N GLY A 710 -9.04 -1.30 9.60
CA GLY A 710 -9.41 -2.66 9.21
C GLY A 710 -8.29 -3.67 9.41
N GLY A 711 -8.31 -4.72 8.58
CA GLY A 711 -7.35 -5.81 8.64
C GLY A 711 -7.79 -6.95 9.57
N ALA A 712 -6.84 -7.79 9.95
CA ALA A 712 -7.03 -8.95 10.82
C ALA A 712 -5.83 -9.09 11.77
N ASN A 713 -5.94 -9.97 12.77
CA ASN A 713 -4.94 -10.10 13.84
C ASN A 713 -3.79 -11.05 13.47
N GLY A 714 -3.27 -10.98 12.24
CA GLY A 714 -2.19 -11.85 11.76
C GLY A 714 -2.64 -13.29 11.47
N ASN A 715 -3.93 -13.52 11.35
CA ASN A 715 -4.55 -14.84 11.12
C ASN A 715 -5.11 -15.02 9.71
N VAL A 716 -4.87 -14.09 8.81
CA VAL A 716 -5.25 -14.13 7.40
C VAL A 716 -4.02 -13.84 6.54
N ILE A 717 -3.77 -14.64 5.52
CA ILE A 717 -2.79 -14.37 4.47
C ILE A 717 -3.54 -14.23 3.15
N LYS A 718 -3.45 -13.04 2.55
CA LYS A 718 -4.04 -12.76 1.24
C LYS A 718 -3.18 -13.30 0.11
N GLU A 719 -3.83 -13.73 -0.92
CA GLU A 719 -3.21 -14.07 -2.20
C GLU A 719 -2.78 -12.81 -2.95
N PRO A 720 -1.53 -12.71 -3.43
CA PRO A 720 -1.02 -11.52 -4.14
C PRO A 720 -1.40 -11.50 -5.64
N THR A 721 -2.54 -12.06 -6.00
CA THR A 721 -2.99 -12.21 -7.40
C THR A 721 -3.24 -10.86 -8.09
N GLY A 722 -3.72 -9.87 -7.35
CA GLY A 722 -3.92 -8.53 -7.86
C GLY A 722 -2.62 -7.84 -8.25
N PHE A 723 -1.56 -7.95 -7.43
CA PHE A 723 -0.24 -7.45 -7.83
C PHE A 723 0.25 -8.10 -9.13
N LEU A 724 0.13 -9.42 -9.23
CA LEU A 724 0.57 -10.17 -10.40
C LEU A 724 -0.21 -9.75 -11.66
N ARG A 725 -1.53 -9.61 -11.56
CA ARG A 725 -2.36 -9.11 -12.66
C ARG A 725 -1.90 -7.72 -13.10
N ASP A 726 -1.76 -6.81 -12.15
CA ASP A 726 -1.46 -5.40 -12.43
C ASP A 726 -0.05 -5.25 -13.02
N TYR A 727 0.95 -5.94 -12.47
CA TYR A 727 2.31 -5.93 -13.02
C TYR A 727 2.37 -6.49 -14.45
N TRP A 728 1.82 -7.69 -14.69
CA TRP A 728 1.89 -8.32 -15.99
C TRP A 728 0.99 -7.63 -17.04
N MET A 729 -0.13 -7.06 -16.62
CA MET A 729 -0.94 -6.16 -17.45
C MET A 729 -0.15 -4.90 -17.82
N GLY A 730 0.54 -4.30 -16.87
CA GLY A 730 1.41 -3.14 -17.09
C GLY A 730 2.51 -3.43 -18.11
N ARG A 731 3.09 -4.64 -18.05
CA ARG A 731 4.08 -5.13 -19.02
C ARG A 731 3.45 -5.36 -20.40
N TYR A 732 2.28 -5.97 -20.46
CA TYR A 732 1.59 -6.30 -21.70
C TYR A 732 1.19 -5.06 -22.51
N TYR A 733 0.61 -4.07 -21.88
CA TYR A 733 0.20 -2.83 -22.54
C TYR A 733 1.35 -1.82 -22.73
N GLY A 734 2.52 -2.09 -22.20
CA GLY A 734 3.71 -1.23 -22.32
C GLY A 734 3.70 -0.03 -21.39
N PHE A 735 2.98 -0.10 -20.29
CA PHE A 735 3.08 0.87 -19.18
C PHE A 735 4.40 0.72 -18.43
N ILE A 736 4.85 -0.53 -18.24
CA ILE A 736 6.08 -0.89 -17.54
C ILE A 736 7.02 -1.62 -18.49
N GLN A 737 8.27 -1.19 -18.58
CA GLN A 737 9.32 -1.88 -19.34
C GLN A 737 9.81 -3.14 -18.61
N ALA A 738 10.52 -4.00 -19.33
CA ALA A 738 11.32 -5.04 -18.70
C ALA A 738 12.44 -4.40 -17.86
N PRO A 739 12.87 -5.03 -16.76
CA PRO A 739 14.09 -4.58 -16.08
C PRO A 739 15.26 -4.47 -17.04
N SER A 740 16.02 -3.41 -16.92
CA SER A 740 17.25 -3.22 -17.71
C SER A 740 18.37 -4.15 -17.24
N THR A 741 18.34 -4.55 -15.99
CA THR A 741 19.30 -5.48 -15.38
C THR A 741 19.05 -6.92 -15.85
N LYS A 742 20.15 -7.68 -16.02
CA LYS A 742 20.12 -9.13 -16.23
C LYS A 742 20.60 -9.91 -15.00
N ASP A 743 20.89 -9.22 -13.91
CA ASP A 743 21.31 -9.83 -12.66
C ASP A 743 20.19 -10.73 -12.12
N PRO A 744 20.42 -12.05 -11.99
CA PRO A 744 19.40 -12.97 -11.49
C PRO A 744 18.90 -12.61 -10.08
N GLU A 745 19.73 -12.03 -9.23
CA GLU A 745 19.34 -11.62 -7.88
C GLU A 745 18.37 -10.43 -7.87
N LEU A 746 18.29 -9.69 -8.95
CA LEU A 746 17.40 -8.54 -9.10
C LEU A 746 16.14 -8.83 -9.93
N ILE A 747 16.04 -9.99 -10.58
CA ILE A 747 14.90 -10.34 -11.45
C ILE A 747 14.22 -11.66 -11.07
N SER A 748 14.82 -12.44 -10.16
CA SER A 748 14.27 -13.70 -9.66
C SER A 748 14.45 -13.83 -8.15
N VAL A 749 13.79 -14.80 -7.56
CA VAL A 749 13.91 -15.11 -6.13
C VAL A 749 14.64 -16.42 -5.96
N SER A 750 15.68 -16.42 -5.13
CA SER A 750 16.45 -17.63 -4.83
C SER A 750 15.56 -18.71 -4.19
N PRO A 751 15.57 -19.95 -4.70
CA PRO A 751 14.84 -21.05 -4.08
C PRO A 751 15.37 -21.44 -2.70
N SER A 752 16.58 -20.99 -2.33
CA SER A 752 17.16 -21.23 -1.00
C SER A 752 16.51 -20.42 0.12
N ILE A 753 15.76 -19.35 -0.20
CA ILE A 753 15.00 -18.59 0.80
C ILE A 753 13.83 -19.48 1.24
N PRO A 754 13.73 -19.87 2.53
CA PRO A 754 12.63 -20.71 2.98
C PRO A 754 11.29 -20.04 2.78
N ALA A 755 10.30 -20.79 2.32
CA ALA A 755 8.94 -20.31 2.26
C ALA A 755 8.42 -20.13 3.71
N PRO A 756 7.70 -19.03 4.00
CA PRO A 756 7.02 -18.89 5.28
C PRO A 756 5.99 -20.01 5.50
N GLN A 757 5.52 -20.13 6.72
CA GLN A 757 4.46 -21.09 7.03
C GLN A 757 3.19 -20.75 6.24
N GLY A 758 2.63 -21.73 5.55
CA GLY A 758 1.39 -21.65 4.80
C GLY A 758 0.55 -22.91 4.95
N ALA A 759 -0.50 -23.03 4.15
CA ALA A 759 -1.32 -24.23 4.11
C ALA A 759 -0.54 -25.38 3.45
N LYS A 760 -0.72 -26.60 3.97
CA LYS A 760 -0.14 -27.80 3.35
C LYS A 760 -0.65 -27.95 1.92
N PRO A 761 0.13 -28.55 1.00
CA PRO A 761 -0.35 -28.91 -0.31
C PRO A 761 -1.67 -29.69 -0.22
N PHE A 762 -2.56 -29.48 -1.21
CA PHE A 762 -3.80 -30.24 -1.26
C PHE A 762 -3.49 -31.69 -1.62
N ASP A 763 -3.95 -32.61 -0.80
CA ASP A 763 -3.74 -34.07 -0.91
C ASP A 763 -5.04 -34.85 -1.17
N GLY A 764 -6.08 -34.15 -1.61
CA GLY A 764 -7.39 -34.71 -1.88
C GLY A 764 -7.54 -35.26 -3.30
N PRO A 765 -8.77 -35.62 -3.69
CA PRO A 765 -9.05 -36.19 -4.99
C PRO A 765 -8.73 -35.19 -6.12
N ASP A 766 -8.27 -35.73 -7.24
CA ASP A 766 -8.06 -34.96 -8.47
C ASP A 766 -9.37 -34.42 -9.03
N MET A 767 -9.26 -33.39 -9.86
CA MET A 767 -10.36 -32.89 -10.68
C MET A 767 -10.93 -34.03 -11.54
N PRO A 768 -12.24 -34.03 -11.81
CA PRO A 768 -12.88 -35.05 -12.64
C PRO A 768 -12.18 -35.20 -14.00
N ALA A 769 -11.94 -36.45 -14.41
CA ALA A 769 -11.19 -36.76 -15.66
C ALA A 769 -11.76 -36.15 -16.94
N PHE A 770 -13.07 -35.83 -16.99
CA PHE A 770 -13.68 -35.18 -18.15
C PHE A 770 -13.18 -33.74 -18.37
N LEU A 771 -12.58 -33.09 -17.34
CA LEU A 771 -11.95 -31.77 -17.46
C LEU A 771 -10.53 -31.84 -18.03
N ASN A 772 -9.97 -33.05 -18.13
CA ASN A 772 -8.66 -33.29 -18.70
C ASN A 772 -8.69 -33.70 -20.18
N LYS A 773 -9.88 -33.85 -20.71
CA LYS A 773 -10.16 -34.08 -22.13
C LYS A 773 -10.71 -32.78 -22.71
#